data_d5343571fbf04e1e2057d4084feeb8c1
#
_entry.id   d5343571fbf04e1e2057d4084feeb8c1
#
_cell.length_a   1.000
_cell.length_b   1.000
_cell.length_c   1.000
_cell.angle_alpha   90.00
_cell.angle_beta   90.00
_cell.angle_gamma   90.00
#
_symmetry.space_group_name_H-M   'P 1'
#
loop_
_entity.id
_entity.type
_entity.pdbx_description
1 polymer ?
#
loop_
_entity_poly.entity_id
_entity_poly.type
_entity_poly.pdbx_seq_one_letter_code
_entity_poly.pdbx_strand_id
1 'polypeptide(L)'
;MAHLLGVENLRLTVGSRLLLDEVTLGLEDGTRVGVLGPNGAGKSTFLAALAGRREPDGGRVTRTGGVSVAVLSQADDLPPGATVRTAVHGRAPEHEWASDPAVRDIHAGLIADLDLSADVSTLSGGQRRRVALAAVLTRRADVVILDEPTNHLDVEGVDWLARHLRARFNGPGGRASGALVTVTHDRWFLDAICTNVWEVVPGIDPGGGRPQVAGRIETYDGGYAAYVLARAERARQATVAAVKRENLLRKELAWLRRGAPARTSKPRFRIDAAEALIADVPPPRDTVALTAMATARLGKKVLDLEDVTVRYPGPPTDTGDATQREVLRRVTWRLAPGERVGVVGVNGAGKTTLLRLLEGVQEPTEGRVARGKTVQVATLSQSTHELDALADLRVVEAVAMVGERVVVGDKEMTAAQLVERLGFTRQRAWTRVGEVSGGERRRLQLLRLLMTEPNVLLLDEPTNDLDTDTLAAVEDILDSFPGTLVVVSHDRYLLERVTDHQVALLGDGSVRDLPGGVEQYLQMRREAMGAAGSPRASAGAAASAATRAATEPTSERSATSGARRHEARKALGRIERKMERAAQSLAALHARMEEVSADPNRVGELAELGRELVAAEATHADLEEQWLEAAEALEA
;
A
#
# COMPACT_ATOMS: atom_id res chain seq x y z
N MET A 1 24.44 14.76 14.46
CA MET A 1 24.47 13.57 13.57
C MET A 1 25.46 13.87 12.46
N ALA A 2 26.19 12.87 11.96
CA ALA A 2 27.19 13.10 10.92
C ALA A 2 26.51 13.10 9.54
N HIS A 3 26.84 14.08 8.70
CA HIS A 3 26.41 14.10 7.29
C HIS A 3 27.09 12.96 6.53
N LEU A 4 26.32 12.14 5.81
CA LEU A 4 26.84 11.03 5.02
C LEU A 4 26.80 11.32 3.52
N LEU A 5 25.66 11.74 3.01
CA LEU A 5 25.40 11.93 1.59
C LEU A 5 24.35 13.03 1.42
N GLY A 6 24.45 13.85 0.37
CA GLY A 6 23.47 14.90 0.10
C GLY A 6 23.54 15.46 -1.30
N VAL A 7 22.63 16.36 -1.59
CA VAL A 7 22.58 17.12 -2.85
C VAL A 7 22.40 18.60 -2.53
N GLU A 8 23.07 19.46 -3.28
CA GLU A 8 22.98 20.91 -3.15
C GLU A 8 22.61 21.53 -4.50
N ASN A 9 21.49 22.28 -4.53
CA ASN A 9 20.95 22.96 -5.70
C ASN A 9 20.84 22.04 -6.93
N LEU A 10 20.45 20.78 -6.68
CA LEU A 10 20.38 19.74 -7.69
C LEU A 10 19.38 20.10 -8.78
N ARG A 11 19.83 20.01 -10.04
CA ARG A 11 18.99 20.11 -11.23
C ARG A 11 19.09 18.79 -12.01
N LEU A 12 17.91 18.28 -12.41
CA LEU A 12 17.79 17.04 -13.21
C LEU A 12 16.83 17.27 -14.37
N THR A 13 17.27 16.88 -15.59
CA THR A 13 16.48 16.93 -16.82
C THR A 13 16.44 15.55 -17.47
N VAL A 14 15.37 15.21 -18.17
CA VAL A 14 15.28 14.01 -19.00
C VAL A 14 14.74 14.40 -20.37
N GLY A 15 15.58 14.29 -21.40
CA GLY A 15 15.29 14.87 -22.70
C GLY A 15 15.10 16.39 -22.61
N SER A 16 13.92 16.86 -23.00
CA SER A 16 13.56 18.29 -22.88
C SER A 16 12.81 18.65 -21.59
N ARG A 17 12.48 17.66 -20.75
CA ARG A 17 11.68 17.86 -19.55
C ARG A 17 12.57 18.15 -18.34
N LEU A 18 12.34 19.28 -17.68
CA LEU A 18 12.93 19.61 -16.39
C LEU A 18 12.18 18.83 -15.28
N LEU A 19 12.86 17.85 -14.68
CA LEU A 19 12.26 17.03 -13.63
C LEU A 19 12.32 17.72 -12.27
N LEU A 20 13.52 18.14 -11.85
CA LEU A 20 13.79 18.74 -10.54
C LEU A 20 14.71 19.96 -10.74
N ASP A 21 14.52 20.98 -9.92
CA ASP A 21 15.39 22.14 -9.87
C ASP A 21 15.56 22.65 -8.43
N GLU A 22 16.74 23.20 -8.13
CA GLU A 22 17.12 23.79 -6.84
C GLU A 22 16.87 22.89 -5.61
N VAL A 23 17.00 21.56 -5.78
CA VAL A 23 16.79 20.61 -4.67
C VAL A 23 18.05 20.55 -3.80
N THR A 24 17.88 20.81 -2.49
CA THR A 24 18.94 20.70 -1.48
C THR A 24 18.45 19.79 -0.34
N LEU A 25 19.09 18.62 -0.17
CA LEU A 25 18.73 17.60 0.81
C LEU A 25 19.99 16.93 1.36
N GLY A 26 19.91 16.47 2.61
CA GLY A 26 21.01 15.74 3.27
C GLY A 26 20.53 14.47 3.96
N LEU A 27 21.38 13.46 3.98
CA LEU A 27 21.25 12.24 4.75
C LEU A 27 22.25 12.25 5.89
N GLU A 28 21.75 12.15 7.08
CA GLU A 28 22.53 12.04 8.31
C GLU A 28 22.55 10.59 8.80
N ASP A 29 23.49 10.30 9.66
CA ASP A 29 23.61 8.99 10.30
C ASP A 29 22.33 8.65 11.08
N GLY A 30 21.77 7.46 10.84
CA GLY A 30 20.50 6.99 11.40
C GLY A 30 19.25 7.39 10.65
N THR A 31 19.35 8.21 9.62
CA THR A 31 18.18 8.63 8.84
C THR A 31 17.65 7.50 7.95
N ARG A 32 16.34 7.27 7.99
CA ARG A 32 15.64 6.30 7.13
C ARG A 32 14.54 7.00 6.36
N VAL A 33 14.78 7.21 5.07
CA VAL A 33 13.92 8.00 4.21
C VAL A 33 13.12 7.12 3.28
N GLY A 34 11.79 7.31 3.27
CA GLY A 34 10.89 6.82 2.24
C GLY A 34 10.70 7.88 1.15
N VAL A 35 10.93 7.53 -0.12
CA VAL A 35 10.73 8.43 -1.25
C VAL A 35 9.43 8.09 -1.94
N LEU A 36 8.49 9.04 -1.95
CA LEU A 36 7.16 8.91 -2.52
C LEU A 36 6.96 9.86 -3.71
N GLY A 37 5.92 9.63 -4.46
CA GLY A 37 5.50 10.48 -5.58
C GLY A 37 4.95 9.68 -6.76
N PRO A 38 4.27 10.34 -7.72
CA PRO A 38 3.66 9.69 -8.86
C PRO A 38 4.70 8.96 -9.74
N ASN A 39 4.22 7.96 -10.49
CA ASN A 39 5.06 7.30 -11.48
C ASN A 39 5.48 8.31 -12.57
N GLY A 40 6.76 8.26 -12.95
CA GLY A 40 7.35 9.22 -13.88
C GLY A 40 7.68 10.61 -13.28
N ALA A 41 7.56 10.79 -11.95
CA ALA A 41 7.99 12.03 -11.28
C ALA A 41 9.51 12.21 -11.20
N GLY A 42 10.28 11.18 -11.53
CA GLY A 42 11.75 11.24 -11.49
C GLY A 42 12.39 10.62 -10.25
N LYS A 43 11.68 9.82 -9.46
CA LYS A 43 12.19 9.15 -8.24
C LYS A 43 13.48 8.37 -8.50
N SER A 44 13.46 7.40 -9.43
CA SER A 44 14.64 6.59 -9.77
C SER A 44 15.77 7.41 -10.38
N THR A 45 15.45 8.47 -11.14
CA THR A 45 16.44 9.41 -11.68
C THR A 45 17.14 10.19 -10.56
N PHE A 46 16.35 10.66 -9.57
CA PHE A 46 16.88 11.31 -8.37
C PHE A 46 17.77 10.36 -7.55
N LEU A 47 17.32 9.11 -7.32
CA LEU A 47 18.14 8.12 -6.62
C LEU A 47 19.44 7.79 -7.36
N ALA A 48 19.41 7.71 -8.69
CA ALA A 48 20.60 7.49 -9.50
C ALA A 48 21.60 8.65 -9.37
N ALA A 49 21.12 9.90 -9.32
CA ALA A 49 21.96 11.08 -9.10
C ALA A 49 22.52 11.06 -7.66
N LEU A 50 21.69 10.85 -6.63
CA LEU A 50 22.10 10.77 -5.23
C LEU A 50 23.15 9.68 -5.02
N ALA A 51 23.02 8.54 -5.71
CA ALA A 51 23.97 7.42 -5.67
C ALA A 51 25.27 7.69 -6.45
N GLY A 52 25.38 8.80 -7.17
CA GLY A 52 26.51 9.11 -8.04
C GLY A 52 26.58 8.24 -9.31
N ARG A 53 25.48 7.56 -9.69
CA ARG A 53 25.39 6.77 -10.93
C ARG A 53 24.98 7.64 -12.13
N ARG A 54 24.48 8.82 -11.89
CA ARG A 54 24.13 9.83 -12.88
C ARG A 54 24.70 11.18 -12.45
N GLU A 55 25.36 11.88 -13.36
CA GLU A 55 25.78 13.27 -13.13
C GLU A 55 24.56 14.20 -13.17
N PRO A 56 24.42 15.14 -12.21
CA PRO A 56 23.38 16.14 -12.26
C PRO A 56 23.63 17.16 -13.38
N ASP A 57 22.55 17.69 -13.94
CA ASP A 57 22.63 18.75 -14.96
C ASP A 57 22.97 20.13 -14.33
N GLY A 58 22.85 20.25 -13.01
CA GLY A 58 23.27 21.40 -12.22
C GLY A 58 23.32 21.06 -10.73
N GLY A 59 24.02 21.91 -9.96
CA GLY A 59 24.27 21.63 -8.56
C GLY A 59 25.35 20.58 -8.33
N ARG A 60 25.39 19.95 -7.17
CA ARG A 60 26.37 18.93 -6.84
C ARG A 60 25.84 17.89 -5.86
N VAL A 61 26.45 16.69 -5.91
CA VAL A 61 26.25 15.64 -4.90
C VAL A 61 27.41 15.73 -3.91
N THR A 62 27.08 15.81 -2.62
CA THR A 62 28.05 15.87 -1.52
C THR A 62 28.11 14.50 -0.83
N ARG A 63 29.32 13.98 -0.66
CA ARG A 63 29.55 12.71 0.02
C ARG A 63 30.73 12.83 0.96
N THR A 64 30.54 12.42 2.21
CA THR A 64 31.63 12.40 3.19
C THR A 64 32.68 11.36 2.79
N GLY A 65 33.96 11.70 2.94
CA GLY A 65 35.06 10.82 2.58
C GLY A 65 34.99 9.48 3.32
N GLY A 66 35.12 8.38 2.58
CA GLY A 66 35.07 7.01 3.12
C GLY A 66 33.70 6.39 3.23
N VAL A 67 32.59 7.16 3.08
CA VAL A 67 31.22 6.62 3.10
C VAL A 67 31.01 5.69 1.91
N SER A 68 30.57 4.47 2.17
CA SER A 68 30.22 3.45 1.16
C SER A 68 28.72 3.48 0.85
N VAL A 69 28.37 3.30 -0.43
CA VAL A 69 26.95 3.31 -0.90
C VAL A 69 26.63 2.02 -1.62
N ALA A 70 25.59 1.31 -1.21
CA ALA A 70 25.04 0.16 -1.91
C ALA A 70 23.68 0.53 -2.51
N VAL A 71 23.42 0.12 -3.76
CA VAL A 71 22.21 0.52 -4.50
C VAL A 71 21.56 -0.69 -5.13
N LEU A 72 20.29 -0.89 -4.83
CA LEU A 72 19.37 -1.72 -5.59
C LEU A 72 18.64 -0.83 -6.59
N SER A 73 18.93 -1.00 -7.87
CA SER A 73 18.21 -0.28 -8.95
C SER A 73 16.91 -0.99 -9.34
N GLN A 74 16.06 -0.32 -10.10
CA GLN A 74 14.84 -0.93 -10.64
C GLN A 74 15.15 -2.08 -11.61
N ALA A 75 16.23 -1.98 -12.38
CA ALA A 75 16.77 -3.08 -13.16
C ALA A 75 17.61 -3.98 -12.26
N ASP A 76 17.45 -5.30 -12.38
CA ASP A 76 18.26 -6.26 -11.64
C ASP A 76 19.67 -6.31 -12.26
N ASP A 77 20.59 -5.54 -11.70
CA ASP A 77 22.00 -5.46 -12.16
C ASP A 77 22.77 -6.73 -11.73
N LEU A 78 22.34 -7.90 -12.18
CA LEU A 78 23.05 -9.16 -11.95
C LEU A 78 24.04 -9.45 -13.07
N PRO A 79 25.28 -9.89 -12.78
CA PRO A 79 26.24 -10.22 -13.81
C PRO A 79 25.74 -11.37 -14.69
N PRO A 80 25.78 -11.25 -16.03
CA PRO A 80 25.38 -12.33 -16.92
C PRO A 80 26.30 -13.56 -16.73
N GLY A 81 25.67 -14.75 -16.69
CA GLY A 81 26.39 -16.01 -16.46
C GLY A 81 26.89 -16.23 -15.02
N ALA A 82 26.45 -15.40 -14.08
CA ALA A 82 26.72 -15.61 -12.67
C ALA A 82 25.79 -16.67 -12.08
N THR A 83 26.31 -17.45 -11.11
CA THR A 83 25.46 -18.26 -10.25
C THR A 83 24.88 -17.40 -9.12
N VAL A 84 23.79 -17.85 -8.47
CA VAL A 84 23.23 -17.17 -7.31
C VAL A 84 24.31 -16.87 -6.27
N ARG A 85 25.16 -17.84 -5.97
CA ARG A 85 26.29 -17.67 -5.05
C ARG A 85 27.23 -16.55 -5.48
N THR A 86 27.66 -16.52 -6.74
CA THR A 86 28.60 -15.52 -7.23
C THR A 86 27.97 -14.14 -7.34
N ALA A 87 26.68 -14.05 -7.62
CA ALA A 87 25.93 -12.80 -7.64
C ALA A 87 25.83 -12.16 -6.25
N VAL A 88 25.61 -12.97 -5.19
CA VAL A 88 25.43 -12.49 -3.82
C VAL A 88 26.79 -12.23 -3.13
N HIS A 89 27.73 -13.15 -3.24
CA HIS A 89 28.99 -13.14 -2.47
C HIS A 89 30.24 -12.78 -3.29
N GLY A 90 30.10 -12.66 -4.63
CA GLY A 90 31.22 -12.44 -5.49
C GLY A 90 32.22 -13.62 -5.44
N ARG A 91 33.47 -13.33 -5.10
CA ARG A 91 34.53 -14.33 -4.98
C ARG A 91 34.86 -14.71 -3.53
N ALA A 92 34.08 -14.22 -2.56
CA ALA A 92 34.32 -14.52 -1.15
C ALA A 92 34.17 -16.04 -0.90
N PRO A 93 35.10 -16.64 -0.16
CA PRO A 93 35.05 -18.06 0.17
C PRO A 93 33.89 -18.33 1.15
N GLU A 94 33.35 -19.56 1.10
CA GLU A 94 32.15 -19.93 1.83
C GLU A 94 32.28 -19.74 3.35
N HIS A 95 33.43 -20.07 3.91
CA HIS A 95 33.67 -19.94 5.35
C HIS A 95 33.63 -18.49 5.86
N GLU A 96 33.89 -17.49 5.01
CA GLU A 96 33.80 -16.09 5.40
C GLU A 96 32.34 -15.61 5.54
N TRP A 97 31.52 -15.84 4.50
CA TRP A 97 30.15 -15.35 4.51
C TRP A 97 29.18 -16.26 5.29
N ALA A 98 29.40 -17.59 5.30
CA ALA A 98 28.54 -18.52 6.02
C ALA A 98 28.69 -18.42 7.56
N SER A 99 29.82 -17.88 8.04
CA SER A 99 30.04 -17.62 9.48
C SER A 99 29.27 -16.38 9.97
N ASP A 100 28.94 -15.42 9.10
CA ASP A 100 28.28 -14.17 9.47
C ASP A 100 26.76 -14.41 9.74
N PRO A 101 26.27 -14.17 10.97
CA PRO A 101 24.86 -14.36 11.30
C PRO A 101 23.91 -13.48 10.46
N ALA A 102 24.35 -12.25 10.10
CA ALA A 102 23.54 -11.34 9.29
C ALA A 102 23.37 -11.87 7.85
N VAL A 103 24.43 -12.47 7.28
CA VAL A 103 24.36 -13.09 5.95
C VAL A 103 23.46 -14.33 5.98
N ARG A 104 23.53 -15.16 7.04
CA ARG A 104 22.62 -16.31 7.20
C ARG A 104 21.17 -15.88 7.31
N ASP A 105 20.88 -14.79 8.02
CA ASP A 105 19.53 -14.21 8.12
C ASP A 105 19.04 -13.76 6.73
N ILE A 106 19.89 -13.09 5.92
CA ILE A 106 19.57 -12.69 4.55
C ILE A 106 19.27 -13.92 3.66
N HIS A 107 20.05 -14.98 3.78
CA HIS A 107 19.80 -16.23 3.06
C HIS A 107 18.46 -16.83 3.44
N ALA A 108 18.20 -16.96 4.74
CA ALA A 108 16.97 -17.54 5.24
C ALA A 108 15.72 -16.72 4.83
N GLY A 109 15.86 -15.39 4.78
CA GLY A 109 14.73 -14.50 4.47
C GLY A 109 14.45 -14.28 2.98
N LEU A 110 15.46 -14.40 2.10
CA LEU A 110 15.30 -14.05 0.69
C LEU A 110 15.54 -15.19 -0.30
N ILE A 111 16.49 -16.09 -0.03
CA ILE A 111 16.99 -17.05 -1.02
C ILE A 111 17.05 -18.50 -0.52
N ALA A 112 16.35 -18.82 0.59
CA ALA A 112 16.36 -20.16 1.19
C ALA A 112 15.85 -21.27 0.25
N ASP A 113 14.97 -20.92 -0.70
CA ASP A 113 14.36 -21.81 -1.68
C ASP A 113 15.17 -21.91 -2.99
N LEU A 114 16.29 -21.20 -3.10
CA LEU A 114 17.10 -21.15 -4.32
C LEU A 114 18.36 -22.01 -4.19
N ASP A 115 18.68 -22.73 -5.26
CA ASP A 115 19.97 -23.38 -5.39
C ASP A 115 21.08 -22.34 -5.65
N LEU A 116 22.05 -22.25 -4.75
CA LEU A 116 23.16 -21.31 -4.88
C LEU A 116 24.04 -21.56 -6.11
N SER A 117 24.01 -22.76 -6.68
CA SER A 117 24.73 -23.13 -7.91
C SER A 117 23.95 -22.80 -9.20
N ALA A 118 22.65 -22.47 -9.10
CA ALA A 118 21.80 -22.15 -10.24
C ALA A 118 22.30 -20.88 -10.94
N ASP A 119 22.23 -20.87 -12.28
CA ASP A 119 22.52 -19.68 -13.11
C ASP A 119 21.40 -18.65 -12.94
N VAL A 120 21.74 -17.37 -12.71
CA VAL A 120 20.78 -16.29 -12.54
C VAL A 120 19.88 -16.08 -13.75
N SER A 121 20.30 -16.50 -14.95
CA SER A 121 19.50 -16.38 -16.19
C SER A 121 18.31 -17.34 -16.21
N THR A 122 18.39 -18.47 -15.47
CA THR A 122 17.32 -19.46 -15.37
C THR A 122 16.24 -19.11 -14.36
N LEU A 123 16.48 -18.10 -13.54
CA LEU A 123 15.57 -17.67 -12.48
C LEU A 123 14.38 -16.85 -13.04
N SER A 124 13.25 -16.97 -12.39
CA SER A 124 12.11 -16.08 -12.65
C SER A 124 12.47 -14.61 -12.28
N GLY A 125 11.70 -13.64 -12.79
CA GLY A 125 11.91 -12.22 -12.46
C GLY A 125 11.91 -11.96 -10.95
N GLY A 126 10.94 -12.53 -10.21
CA GLY A 126 10.88 -12.38 -8.77
C GLY A 126 12.05 -13.03 -8.02
N GLN A 127 12.53 -14.19 -8.50
CA GLN A 127 13.72 -14.83 -7.94
C GLN A 127 14.98 -14.00 -8.19
N ARG A 128 15.14 -13.46 -9.42
CA ARG A 128 16.25 -12.54 -9.73
C ARG A 128 16.23 -11.31 -8.84
N ARG A 129 15.05 -10.71 -8.62
CA ARG A 129 14.87 -9.56 -7.72
C ARG A 129 15.32 -9.87 -6.31
N ARG A 130 14.93 -11.03 -5.74
CA ARG A 130 15.37 -11.49 -4.42
C ARG A 130 16.88 -11.69 -4.33
N VAL A 131 17.52 -12.25 -5.37
CA VAL A 131 18.99 -12.40 -5.45
C VAL A 131 19.66 -11.04 -5.51
N ALA A 132 19.16 -10.09 -6.31
CA ALA A 132 19.73 -8.73 -6.39
C ALA A 132 19.62 -7.99 -5.06
N LEU A 133 18.50 -8.11 -4.36
CA LEU A 133 18.30 -7.54 -3.03
C LEU A 133 19.28 -8.19 -2.02
N ALA A 134 19.42 -9.51 -2.00
CA ALA A 134 20.37 -10.21 -1.16
C ALA A 134 21.81 -9.74 -1.42
N ALA A 135 22.19 -9.56 -2.69
CA ALA A 135 23.52 -9.06 -3.08
C ALA A 135 23.80 -7.64 -2.57
N VAL A 136 22.77 -6.78 -2.48
CA VAL A 136 22.90 -5.43 -1.92
C VAL A 136 22.99 -5.47 -0.39
N LEU A 137 22.13 -6.28 0.26
CA LEU A 137 22.05 -6.33 1.73
C LEU A 137 23.27 -7.00 2.37
N THR A 138 23.92 -7.94 1.68
CA THR A 138 25.18 -8.58 2.15
C THR A 138 26.36 -7.62 2.16
N ARG A 139 26.29 -6.50 1.41
CA ARG A 139 27.33 -5.46 1.43
C ARG A 139 27.21 -4.64 2.72
N ARG A 140 28.32 -4.49 3.42
CA ARG A 140 28.41 -3.61 4.61
C ARG A 140 28.58 -2.15 4.17
N ALA A 141 27.53 -1.56 3.60
CA ALA A 141 27.54 -0.16 3.18
C ALA A 141 26.97 0.76 4.25
N ASP A 142 27.51 1.99 4.33
CA ASP A 142 27.06 3.03 5.25
C ASP A 142 25.72 3.63 4.79
N VAL A 143 25.53 3.74 3.48
CA VAL A 143 24.24 4.20 2.90
C VAL A 143 23.71 3.11 1.99
N VAL A 144 22.44 2.73 2.20
CA VAL A 144 21.72 1.76 1.37
C VAL A 144 20.58 2.48 0.66
N ILE A 145 20.56 2.37 -0.67
CA ILE A 145 19.53 2.95 -1.53
C ILE A 145 18.77 1.80 -2.20
N LEU A 146 17.45 1.73 -1.95
CA LEU A 146 16.60 0.66 -2.46
C LEU A 146 15.49 1.24 -3.34
N ASP A 147 15.46 0.85 -4.61
CA ASP A 147 14.40 1.25 -5.55
C ASP A 147 13.41 0.08 -5.71
N GLU A 148 12.19 0.21 -5.16
CA GLU A 148 11.12 -0.78 -5.12
C GLU A 148 11.55 -2.16 -4.58
N PRO A 149 12.10 -2.25 -3.35
CA PRO A 149 12.60 -3.51 -2.80
C PRO A 149 11.51 -4.50 -2.42
N THR A 150 10.28 -4.03 -2.24
CA THR A 150 9.11 -4.84 -1.84
C THR A 150 8.44 -5.54 -3.02
N ASN A 151 8.72 -5.10 -4.27
CA ASN A 151 8.15 -5.72 -5.46
C ASN A 151 8.56 -7.19 -5.57
N HIS A 152 7.59 -8.06 -5.86
CA HIS A 152 7.74 -9.51 -5.96
C HIS A 152 8.07 -10.23 -4.64
N LEU A 153 8.11 -9.54 -3.50
CA LEU A 153 8.12 -10.16 -2.19
C LEU A 153 6.69 -10.47 -1.74
N ASP A 154 6.52 -11.61 -1.08
CA ASP A 154 5.28 -11.89 -0.37
C ASP A 154 5.27 -11.20 1.00
N VAL A 155 4.14 -11.28 1.70
CA VAL A 155 3.96 -10.63 3.00
C VAL A 155 5.05 -11.02 4.01
N GLU A 156 5.52 -12.28 3.96
CA GLU A 156 6.61 -12.76 4.83
C GLU A 156 7.95 -12.11 4.47
N GLY A 157 8.25 -12.02 3.18
CA GLY A 157 9.46 -11.38 2.68
C GLY A 157 9.50 -9.88 3.01
N VAL A 158 8.38 -9.18 2.90
CA VAL A 158 8.26 -7.76 3.27
C VAL A 158 8.44 -7.58 4.78
N ASP A 159 7.78 -8.41 5.60
CA ASP A 159 7.92 -8.38 7.06
C ASP A 159 9.37 -8.69 7.51
N TRP A 160 10.00 -9.70 6.89
CA TRP A 160 11.39 -10.02 7.15
C TRP A 160 12.30 -8.83 6.78
N LEU A 161 12.12 -8.26 5.58
CA LEU A 161 12.92 -7.13 5.11
C LEU A 161 12.81 -5.92 6.04
N ALA A 162 11.59 -5.59 6.48
CA ALA A 162 11.37 -4.50 7.43
C ALA A 162 12.10 -4.73 8.76
N ARG A 163 12.02 -5.94 9.32
CA ARG A 163 12.73 -6.30 10.56
C ARG A 163 14.26 -6.27 10.38
N HIS A 164 14.76 -6.81 9.27
CA HIS A 164 16.19 -6.84 8.97
C HIS A 164 16.76 -5.42 8.86
N LEU A 165 16.13 -4.55 8.07
CA LEU A 165 16.55 -3.15 7.90
C LEU A 165 16.45 -2.36 9.20
N ARG A 166 15.36 -2.57 9.97
CA ARG A 166 15.20 -1.95 11.28
C ARG A 166 16.32 -2.36 12.25
N ALA A 167 16.67 -3.64 12.29
CA ALA A 167 17.78 -4.14 13.13
C ALA A 167 19.12 -3.57 12.68
N ARG A 168 19.38 -3.51 11.36
CA ARG A 168 20.62 -2.98 10.79
C ARG A 168 20.84 -1.52 11.12
N PHE A 169 19.83 -0.66 10.97
CA PHE A 169 19.95 0.79 11.13
C PHE A 169 19.64 1.29 12.55
N ASN A 170 19.11 0.44 13.45
CA ASN A 170 18.91 0.74 14.87
C ASN A 170 20.03 0.17 15.77
N GLY A 171 21.16 -0.16 15.34
CA GLY A 171 22.37 -0.66 16.01
C GLY A 171 22.30 -1.06 17.52
N PRO A 172 23.19 -1.88 18.06
CA PRO A 172 23.20 -2.26 19.46
C PRO A 172 23.33 -1.05 20.38
N GLY A 173 22.42 -0.89 21.35
CA GLY A 173 22.42 0.24 22.30
C GLY A 173 21.75 1.50 21.78
N GLY A 174 20.93 1.42 20.71
CA GLY A 174 20.15 2.55 20.18
C GLY A 174 21.01 3.60 19.43
N ARG A 175 22.26 3.30 19.13
CA ARG A 175 23.09 4.14 18.26
C ARG A 175 22.75 3.78 16.82
N ALA A 176 22.08 4.69 16.13
CA ALA A 176 21.87 4.62 14.70
C ALA A 176 23.22 4.54 13.98
N SER A 177 23.31 3.73 12.94
CA SER A 177 24.52 3.59 12.13
C SER A 177 24.14 3.48 10.67
N GLY A 178 24.63 4.41 9.86
CA GLY A 178 24.35 4.52 8.44
C GLY A 178 22.99 5.12 8.11
N ALA A 179 22.66 5.18 6.84
CA ALA A 179 21.39 5.73 6.35
C ALA A 179 20.72 4.82 5.33
N LEU A 180 19.39 4.87 5.29
CA LEU A 180 18.56 4.16 4.32
C LEU A 180 17.74 5.17 3.49
N VAL A 181 17.72 4.96 2.17
CA VAL A 181 16.76 5.61 1.27
C VAL A 181 16.01 4.54 0.51
N THR A 182 14.70 4.53 0.58
CA THR A 182 13.90 3.54 -0.14
C THR A 182 12.77 4.20 -0.92
N VAL A 183 12.62 3.84 -2.19
CA VAL A 183 11.41 4.09 -2.97
C VAL A 183 10.56 2.86 -2.86
N THR A 184 9.33 2.99 -2.42
CA THR A 184 8.35 1.90 -2.43
C THR A 184 6.94 2.45 -2.37
N HIS A 185 6.00 1.68 -2.86
CA HIS A 185 4.56 1.96 -2.76
C HIS A 185 3.90 1.15 -1.64
N ASP A 186 4.66 0.31 -0.94
CA ASP A 186 4.20 -0.43 0.24
C ASP A 186 4.15 0.49 1.47
N ARG A 187 2.94 0.92 1.80
CA ARG A 187 2.65 1.86 2.88
C ARG A 187 3.00 1.31 4.26
N TRP A 188 2.71 0.03 4.48
CA TRP A 188 3.05 -0.64 5.72
C TRP A 188 4.57 -0.69 5.95
N PHE A 189 5.31 -1.02 4.90
CA PHE A 189 6.77 -1.05 4.95
C PHE A 189 7.35 0.34 5.26
N LEU A 190 6.81 1.40 4.66
CA LEU A 190 7.20 2.79 4.96
C LEU A 190 6.98 3.14 6.43
N ASP A 191 5.81 2.82 6.99
CA ASP A 191 5.53 3.07 8.42
C ASP A 191 6.42 2.23 9.34
N ALA A 192 6.73 0.99 8.93
CA ALA A 192 7.55 0.09 9.73
C ALA A 192 8.99 0.55 9.88
N ILE A 193 9.57 1.21 8.85
CA ILE A 193 11.01 1.49 8.83
C ILE A 193 11.40 2.96 8.71
N CYS A 194 10.61 3.79 8.01
CA CYS A 194 11.01 5.17 7.71
C CYS A 194 10.81 6.11 8.89
N THR A 195 11.77 7.01 9.08
CA THR A 195 11.71 8.12 10.03
C THR A 195 11.31 9.43 9.36
N ASN A 196 11.51 9.51 8.05
CA ASN A 196 11.23 10.68 7.24
C ASN A 196 10.67 10.25 5.88
N VAL A 197 9.89 11.10 5.26
CA VAL A 197 9.36 10.92 3.91
C VAL A 197 9.79 12.09 3.04
N TRP A 198 10.27 11.79 1.83
CA TRP A 198 10.53 12.75 0.76
C TRP A 198 9.51 12.57 -0.35
N GLU A 199 8.61 13.53 -0.54
CA GLU A 199 7.63 13.53 -1.63
C GLU A 199 8.20 14.23 -2.86
N VAL A 200 8.36 13.50 -3.95
CA VAL A 200 8.73 14.06 -5.25
C VAL A 200 7.47 14.58 -5.93
N VAL A 201 7.31 15.90 -5.91
CA VAL A 201 6.21 16.60 -6.57
C VAL A 201 6.64 16.89 -8.02
N PRO A 202 5.93 16.32 -9.02
CA PRO A 202 6.33 16.49 -10.42
C PRO A 202 6.17 17.94 -10.88
N GLY A 203 7.06 18.35 -11.77
CA GLY A 203 6.94 19.62 -12.47
C GLY A 203 5.81 19.60 -13.51
N ILE A 204 5.39 20.80 -13.92
CA ILE A 204 4.34 21.02 -14.92
C ILE A 204 4.98 21.56 -16.19
N ASP A 205 4.72 20.91 -17.32
CA ASP A 205 4.99 21.47 -18.64
C ASP A 205 3.68 22.00 -19.24
N PRO A 206 3.45 23.32 -19.22
CA PRO A 206 2.22 23.90 -19.74
C PRO A 206 2.12 23.84 -21.27
N GLY A 207 3.17 23.44 -21.98
CA GLY A 207 3.23 23.42 -23.45
C GLY A 207 3.18 24.81 -24.09
N GLY A 208 3.19 24.87 -25.43
CA GLY A 208 2.99 26.13 -26.16
C GLY A 208 4.10 27.16 -25.97
N GLY A 209 5.34 26.75 -25.65
CA GLY A 209 6.47 27.67 -25.43
C GLY A 209 6.45 28.41 -24.11
N ARG A 210 5.55 28.08 -23.19
CA ARG A 210 5.55 28.63 -21.83
C ARG A 210 6.68 28.02 -21.01
N PRO A 211 7.23 28.73 -20.02
CA PRO A 211 8.28 28.19 -19.16
C PRO A 211 7.76 26.98 -18.37
N GLN A 212 8.57 25.92 -18.33
CA GLN A 212 8.29 24.74 -17.52
C GLN A 212 8.42 25.09 -16.04
N VAL A 213 7.51 24.57 -15.22
CA VAL A 213 7.62 24.61 -13.76
C VAL A 213 8.34 23.36 -13.33
N ALA A 214 9.50 23.48 -12.70
CA ALA A 214 10.27 22.35 -12.20
C ALA A 214 9.52 21.59 -11.10
N GLY A 215 9.77 20.28 -11.01
CA GLY A 215 9.39 19.52 -9.83
C GLY A 215 10.26 19.90 -8.63
N ARG A 216 9.77 19.57 -7.46
CA ARG A 216 10.45 19.80 -6.18
C ARG A 216 10.34 18.59 -5.27
N ILE A 217 11.13 18.55 -4.22
CA ILE A 217 11.02 17.53 -3.19
C ILE A 217 10.56 18.20 -1.90
N GLU A 218 9.48 17.70 -1.33
CA GLU A 218 8.95 18.12 -0.04
C GLU A 218 9.32 17.09 1.02
N THR A 219 9.73 17.54 2.20
CA THR A 219 10.16 16.68 3.30
C THR A 219 9.12 16.66 4.41
N TYR A 220 8.91 15.47 4.97
CA TYR A 220 8.00 15.24 6.09
C TYR A 220 8.70 14.40 7.15
N ASP A 221 8.49 14.75 8.41
CA ASP A 221 8.95 13.95 9.55
C ASP A 221 7.93 12.87 9.88
N GLY A 222 8.41 11.67 10.20
CA GLY A 222 7.60 10.48 10.48
C GLY A 222 7.45 9.52 9.31
N GLY A 223 6.66 8.46 9.50
CA GLY A 223 6.33 7.44 8.51
C GLY A 223 5.21 7.86 7.56
N TYR A 224 4.63 6.86 6.86
CA TYR A 224 3.58 7.10 5.88
C TYR A 224 2.30 7.70 6.50
N ALA A 225 1.88 7.26 7.68
CA ALA A 225 0.71 7.80 8.36
C ALA A 225 0.86 9.29 8.69
N ALA A 226 2.04 9.70 9.21
CA ALA A 226 2.34 11.11 9.48
C ALA A 226 2.35 11.95 8.18
N TYR A 227 2.92 11.40 7.09
CA TYR A 227 2.91 12.02 5.77
C TYR A 227 1.48 12.29 5.27
N VAL A 228 0.58 11.29 5.36
CA VAL A 228 -0.82 11.44 4.90
C VAL A 228 -1.52 12.56 5.64
N LEU A 229 -1.37 12.63 6.97
CA LEU A 229 -1.96 13.68 7.79
C LEU A 229 -1.39 15.07 7.44
N ALA A 230 -0.08 15.19 7.32
CA ALA A 230 0.57 16.45 6.97
C ALA A 230 0.21 16.92 5.56
N ARG A 231 0.10 15.98 4.60
CA ARG A 231 -0.33 16.27 3.22
C ARG A 231 -1.78 16.74 3.17
N ALA A 232 -2.68 16.09 3.91
CA ALA A 232 -4.09 16.50 4.02
C ALA A 232 -4.23 17.90 4.61
N GLU A 233 -3.48 18.21 5.68
CA GLU A 233 -3.48 19.53 6.29
C GLU A 233 -2.94 20.61 5.34
N ARG A 234 -1.84 20.33 4.62
CA ARG A 234 -1.32 21.27 3.59
C ARG A 234 -2.34 21.50 2.47
N ALA A 235 -3.01 20.45 2.00
CA ALA A 235 -4.05 20.58 0.97
C ALA A 235 -5.20 21.44 1.47
N ARG A 236 -5.65 21.28 2.71
CA ARG A 236 -6.67 22.12 3.35
C ARG A 236 -6.23 23.56 3.43
N GLN A 237 -5.01 23.83 3.88
CA GLN A 237 -4.45 25.17 3.97
C GLN A 237 -4.31 25.83 2.59
N ALA A 238 -3.87 25.08 1.56
CA ALA A 238 -3.78 25.55 0.19
C ALA A 238 -5.16 25.92 -0.37
N THR A 239 -6.21 25.12 -0.07
CA THR A 239 -7.60 25.41 -0.47
C THR A 239 -8.08 26.72 0.17
N VAL A 240 -7.87 26.89 1.48
CA VAL A 240 -8.22 28.14 2.18
C VAL A 240 -7.47 29.34 1.61
N ALA A 241 -6.19 29.18 1.31
CA ALA A 241 -5.37 30.23 0.68
C ALA A 241 -5.88 30.56 -0.73
N ALA A 242 -6.25 29.53 -1.53
CA ALA A 242 -6.82 29.72 -2.87
C ALA A 242 -8.15 30.48 -2.83
N VAL A 243 -9.05 30.14 -1.92
CA VAL A 243 -10.33 30.86 -1.73
C VAL A 243 -10.10 32.30 -1.30
N LYS A 244 -9.15 32.57 -0.38
CA LYS A 244 -8.77 33.93 0.00
C LYS A 244 -8.21 34.72 -1.19
N ARG A 245 -7.35 34.08 -2.00
CA ARG A 245 -6.77 34.69 -3.21
C ARG A 245 -7.83 34.98 -4.26
N GLU A 246 -8.77 34.04 -4.50
CA GLU A 246 -9.88 34.26 -5.43
C GLU A 246 -10.79 35.41 -4.99
N ASN A 247 -11.10 35.49 -3.70
CA ASN A 247 -11.87 36.61 -3.14
C ASN A 247 -11.13 37.96 -3.30
N LEU A 248 -9.81 37.99 -3.11
CA LEU A 248 -8.99 39.18 -3.34
C LEU A 248 -9.01 39.55 -4.83
N LEU A 249 -8.76 38.59 -5.71
CA LEU A 249 -8.81 38.75 -7.15
C LEU A 249 -10.16 39.30 -7.62
N ARG A 250 -11.28 38.74 -7.10
CA ARG A 250 -12.63 39.20 -7.39
C ARG A 250 -12.85 40.65 -6.96
N LYS A 251 -12.33 41.04 -5.79
CA LYS A 251 -12.36 42.44 -5.32
C LYS A 251 -11.54 43.37 -6.23
N GLU A 252 -10.33 43.01 -6.62
CA GLU A 252 -9.48 43.77 -7.50
C GLU A 252 -10.06 43.88 -8.92
N LEU A 253 -10.60 42.80 -9.48
CA LEU A 253 -11.32 42.81 -10.77
C LEU A 253 -12.58 43.69 -10.72
N ALA A 254 -13.35 43.64 -9.63
CA ALA A 254 -14.52 44.50 -9.44
C ALA A 254 -14.14 45.97 -9.34
N TRP A 255 -12.99 46.28 -8.70
CA TRP A 255 -12.44 47.63 -8.65
C TRP A 255 -11.96 48.11 -10.04
N LEU A 256 -11.26 47.24 -10.78
CA LEU A 256 -10.82 47.54 -12.16
C LEU A 256 -11.98 47.80 -13.12
N ARG A 257 -13.09 47.07 -12.98
CA ARG A 257 -14.32 47.20 -13.80
C ARG A 257 -15.10 48.49 -13.50
N ARG A 258 -15.11 48.97 -12.25
CA ARG A 258 -15.83 50.17 -11.86
C ARG A 258 -15.26 51.47 -12.42
N GLY A 259 -14.13 51.43 -13.12
CA GLY A 259 -13.48 52.61 -13.70
C GLY A 259 -12.77 53.48 -12.64
N ALA A 260 -11.65 54.06 -13.01
CA ALA A 260 -11.00 55.07 -12.17
C ALA A 260 -11.79 56.38 -12.23
N PRO A 261 -11.98 57.07 -11.11
CA PRO A 261 -12.47 58.47 -11.15
C PRO A 261 -11.60 59.28 -12.11
N ALA A 262 -12.20 60.19 -12.86
CA ALA A 262 -11.67 60.91 -14.03
C ALA A 262 -10.31 61.64 -13.88
N ARG A 263 -9.60 61.51 -12.76
CA ARG A 263 -8.35 62.22 -12.43
C ARG A 263 -7.15 61.34 -12.01
N THR A 264 -7.24 59.99 -12.00
CA THR A 264 -6.11 59.15 -11.59
C THR A 264 -5.92 58.01 -12.57
N SER A 265 -4.72 57.87 -13.15
CA SER A 265 -4.32 56.68 -13.92
C SER A 265 -4.30 55.45 -13.01
N LYS A 266 -4.79 54.29 -13.50
CA LYS A 266 -4.74 53.03 -12.78
C LYS A 266 -3.29 52.67 -12.45
N PRO A 267 -2.93 52.44 -11.17
CA PRO A 267 -1.55 52.09 -10.83
C PRO A 267 -1.14 50.79 -11.48
N ARG A 268 -0.05 50.78 -12.24
CA ARG A 268 0.47 49.60 -12.98
C ARG A 268 0.70 48.42 -12.06
N PHE A 269 1.23 48.63 -10.85
CA PHE A 269 1.51 47.58 -9.88
C PHE A 269 0.26 46.73 -9.47
N ARG A 270 -0.94 47.31 -9.54
CA ARG A 270 -2.18 46.58 -9.24
C ARG A 270 -2.66 45.69 -10.40
N ILE A 271 -2.33 46.09 -11.63
CA ILE A 271 -2.58 45.26 -12.81
C ILE A 271 -1.61 44.09 -12.80
N ASP A 272 -0.32 44.35 -12.58
CA ASP A 272 0.73 43.34 -12.48
C ASP A 272 0.47 42.34 -11.34
N ALA A 273 -0.04 42.83 -10.18
CA ALA A 273 -0.44 41.99 -9.06
C ALA A 273 -1.66 41.09 -9.38
N ALA A 274 -2.63 41.59 -10.13
CA ALA A 274 -3.79 40.76 -10.57
C ALA A 274 -3.37 39.72 -11.61
N GLU A 275 -2.47 40.09 -12.55
CA GLU A 275 -1.91 39.12 -13.53
C GLU A 275 -1.07 38.03 -12.86
N ALA A 276 -0.25 38.38 -11.85
CA ALA A 276 0.49 37.41 -11.05
C ALA A 276 -0.42 36.46 -10.29
N LEU A 277 -1.54 36.96 -9.73
CA LEU A 277 -2.55 36.14 -9.04
C LEU A 277 -3.29 35.17 -9.99
N ILE A 278 -3.49 35.57 -11.26
CA ILE A 278 -4.11 34.73 -12.30
C ILE A 278 -3.14 33.62 -12.77
N ALA A 279 -1.84 33.91 -12.86
CA ALA A 279 -0.82 33.00 -13.34
C ALA A 279 -0.54 31.85 -12.34
N ASP A 280 -0.85 32.03 -11.05
CA ASP A 280 -0.51 31.11 -9.95
C ASP A 280 -1.75 30.32 -9.42
N VAL A 281 -2.61 29.81 -10.32
CA VAL A 281 -3.75 28.95 -9.94
C VAL A 281 -3.33 27.49 -10.04
N PRO A 282 -3.21 26.76 -8.91
CA PRO A 282 -3.03 25.30 -8.95
C PRO A 282 -4.28 24.63 -9.55
N PRO A 283 -4.13 23.57 -10.34
CA PRO A 283 -5.27 22.81 -10.83
C PRO A 283 -6.07 22.22 -9.67
N PRO A 284 -7.42 22.29 -9.71
CA PRO A 284 -8.25 21.66 -8.69
C PRO A 284 -8.02 20.16 -8.69
N ARG A 285 -7.78 19.58 -7.51
CA ARG A 285 -7.78 18.12 -7.30
C ARG A 285 -9.22 17.69 -7.07
N ASP A 286 -9.79 16.99 -8.05
CA ASP A 286 -11.09 16.36 -7.91
C ASP A 286 -10.95 15.08 -7.06
N THR A 287 -11.49 15.10 -5.86
CA THR A 287 -11.73 13.89 -5.06
C THR A 287 -12.92 13.15 -5.67
N VAL A 288 -12.66 11.96 -6.19
CA VAL A 288 -13.66 11.15 -6.88
C VAL A 288 -14.38 10.27 -5.90
N ALA A 289 -15.59 10.64 -5.49
CA ALA A 289 -16.54 9.72 -4.91
C ALA A 289 -17.29 9.01 -6.05
N LEU A 290 -16.95 7.76 -6.33
CA LEU A 290 -17.71 6.88 -7.20
C LEU A 290 -18.90 6.33 -6.40
N THR A 291 -20.06 6.88 -6.61
CA THR A 291 -21.32 6.32 -6.11
C THR A 291 -21.54 4.95 -6.78
N ALA A 292 -22.03 3.98 -6.02
CA ALA A 292 -22.19 2.58 -6.39
C ALA A 292 -22.61 2.36 -7.86
N MET A 293 -21.85 1.53 -8.58
CA MET A 293 -22.26 1.02 -9.89
C MET A 293 -23.41 0.04 -9.72
N ALA A 294 -24.45 0.15 -10.54
CA ALA A 294 -25.55 -0.79 -10.52
C ALA A 294 -25.05 -2.15 -11.01
N THR A 295 -24.99 -3.13 -10.13
CA THR A 295 -24.62 -4.50 -10.49
C THR A 295 -25.88 -5.37 -10.57
N ALA A 296 -25.89 -6.38 -11.46
CA ALA A 296 -26.95 -7.36 -11.54
C ALA A 296 -27.16 -8.06 -10.17
N ARG A 297 -28.42 -8.24 -9.77
CA ARG A 297 -28.77 -8.80 -8.46
C ARG A 297 -28.22 -10.22 -8.32
N LEU A 298 -27.37 -10.47 -7.31
CA LEU A 298 -26.88 -11.80 -6.95
C LEU A 298 -27.99 -12.67 -6.37
N GLY A 299 -28.03 -13.94 -6.79
CA GLY A 299 -28.86 -14.98 -6.16
C GLY A 299 -28.27 -15.44 -4.82
N LYS A 300 -28.94 -16.36 -4.13
CA LYS A 300 -28.49 -16.92 -2.84
C LYS A 300 -27.18 -17.71 -2.94
N LYS A 301 -26.86 -18.28 -4.10
CA LYS A 301 -25.61 -19.00 -4.38
C LYS A 301 -24.74 -18.15 -5.32
N VAL A 302 -23.50 -17.92 -4.93
CA VAL A 302 -22.52 -17.19 -5.75
C VAL A 302 -21.50 -18.19 -6.31
N LEU A 303 -20.56 -18.63 -5.52
CA LEU A 303 -19.52 -19.58 -5.90
C LEU A 303 -19.28 -20.54 -4.72
N ASP A 304 -19.46 -21.82 -4.96
CA ASP A 304 -19.23 -22.88 -3.97
C ASP A 304 -18.15 -23.84 -4.50
N LEU A 305 -17.06 -23.99 -3.76
CA LEU A 305 -16.06 -25.06 -3.94
C LEU A 305 -16.44 -26.20 -3.00
N GLU A 306 -16.60 -27.42 -3.53
CA GLU A 306 -16.96 -28.58 -2.75
C GLU A 306 -15.90 -29.68 -2.93
N ASP A 307 -15.10 -29.90 -1.88
CA ASP A 307 -14.04 -30.92 -1.79
C ASP A 307 -13.03 -30.87 -2.95
N VAL A 308 -12.65 -29.64 -3.36
CA VAL A 308 -11.85 -29.35 -4.55
C VAL A 308 -10.38 -29.66 -4.32
N THR A 309 -9.80 -30.50 -5.18
CA THR A 309 -8.37 -30.77 -5.24
C THR A 309 -7.82 -30.41 -6.62
N VAL A 310 -6.66 -29.75 -6.65
CA VAL A 310 -5.94 -29.40 -7.88
C VAL A 310 -4.52 -29.92 -7.82
N ARG A 311 -4.13 -30.71 -8.84
CA ARG A 311 -2.80 -31.24 -9.04
C ARG A 311 -2.21 -30.78 -10.36
N TYR A 312 -0.93 -30.44 -10.33
CA TYR A 312 -0.14 -30.13 -11.52
C TYR A 312 0.94 -31.19 -11.75
N PRO A 313 1.37 -31.42 -12.99
CA PRO A 313 2.55 -32.24 -13.25
C PRO A 313 3.77 -31.63 -12.54
N GLY A 314 4.45 -32.41 -11.74
CA GLY A 314 5.71 -32.04 -11.10
C GLY A 314 6.91 -32.43 -11.99
N PRO A 315 8.13 -32.04 -11.61
CA PRO A 315 9.32 -32.50 -12.29
C PRO A 315 9.43 -34.03 -12.17
N PRO A 316 9.94 -34.71 -13.23
CA PRO A 316 10.14 -36.15 -13.19
C PRO A 316 11.12 -36.50 -12.07
N THR A 317 10.86 -37.60 -11.35
CA THR A 317 11.80 -38.17 -10.41
C THR A 317 12.96 -38.83 -11.14
N ASP A 318 14.10 -39.05 -10.46
CA ASP A 318 15.25 -39.81 -10.99
C ASP A 318 14.86 -41.22 -11.50
N THR A 319 13.69 -41.74 -11.07
CA THR A 319 13.12 -43.01 -11.52
C THR A 319 12.21 -42.89 -12.74
N GLY A 320 12.01 -41.67 -13.27
CA GLY A 320 11.18 -41.41 -14.47
C GLY A 320 9.66 -41.38 -14.18
N ASP A 321 9.23 -41.49 -12.93
CA ASP A 321 7.82 -41.38 -12.56
C ASP A 321 7.40 -39.89 -12.54
N ALA A 322 6.26 -39.60 -13.17
CA ALA A 322 5.68 -38.23 -13.11
C ALA A 322 5.18 -37.97 -11.69
N THR A 323 5.89 -37.08 -10.98
CA THR A 323 5.40 -36.55 -9.72
C THR A 323 4.21 -35.62 -9.96
N GLN A 324 3.20 -35.69 -9.11
CA GLN A 324 2.10 -34.74 -9.10
C GLN A 324 2.28 -33.78 -7.90
N ARG A 325 2.32 -32.49 -8.17
CA ARG A 325 2.32 -31.47 -7.12
C ARG A 325 0.88 -31.08 -6.82
N GLU A 326 0.43 -31.42 -5.62
CA GLU A 326 -0.88 -31.01 -5.10
C GLU A 326 -0.79 -29.56 -4.61
N VAL A 327 -1.58 -28.66 -5.21
CA VAL A 327 -1.57 -27.23 -4.92
C VAL A 327 -2.76 -26.83 -4.04
N LEU A 328 -3.94 -27.41 -4.30
CA LEU A 328 -5.12 -27.30 -3.44
C LEU A 328 -5.58 -28.71 -3.06
N ARG A 329 -5.98 -28.88 -1.79
CA ARG A 329 -6.29 -30.18 -1.22
C ARG A 329 -7.63 -30.14 -0.50
N ARG A 330 -8.64 -30.83 -1.08
CA ARG A 330 -9.97 -30.98 -0.51
C ARG A 330 -10.57 -29.69 0.03
N VAL A 331 -10.42 -28.59 -0.73
CA VAL A 331 -10.91 -27.27 -0.34
C VAL A 331 -12.43 -27.24 -0.46
N THR A 332 -13.09 -26.92 0.66
CA THR A 332 -14.53 -26.60 0.70
C THR A 332 -14.67 -25.18 1.16
N TRP A 333 -15.15 -24.31 0.26
CA TRP A 333 -15.28 -22.88 0.53
C TRP A 333 -16.50 -22.33 -0.20
N ARG A 334 -17.26 -21.47 0.48
CA ARG A 334 -18.49 -20.86 -0.05
C ARG A 334 -18.41 -19.36 0.03
N LEU A 335 -18.66 -18.70 -1.08
CA LEU A 335 -18.75 -17.25 -1.16
C LEU A 335 -20.22 -16.82 -1.12
N ALA A 336 -20.52 -15.94 -0.16
CA ALA A 336 -21.85 -15.36 0.00
C ALA A 336 -22.05 -14.12 -0.92
N PRO A 337 -23.30 -13.73 -1.21
CA PRO A 337 -23.59 -12.49 -1.93
C PRO A 337 -23.14 -11.26 -1.17
N GLY A 338 -22.33 -10.40 -1.80
CA GLY A 338 -21.79 -9.18 -1.21
C GLY A 338 -20.63 -9.39 -0.26
N GLU A 339 -20.15 -10.61 -0.09
CA GLU A 339 -19.00 -10.94 0.76
C GLU A 339 -17.70 -10.44 0.14
N ARG A 340 -16.81 -9.91 0.97
CA ARG A 340 -15.53 -9.33 0.57
C ARG A 340 -14.39 -10.05 1.26
N VAL A 341 -13.63 -10.83 0.49
CA VAL A 341 -12.61 -11.74 1.04
C VAL A 341 -11.23 -11.37 0.54
N GLY A 342 -10.30 -11.21 1.49
CA GLY A 342 -8.87 -11.09 1.23
C GLY A 342 -8.20 -12.46 1.23
N VAL A 343 -7.36 -12.75 0.25
CA VAL A 343 -6.59 -14.00 0.17
C VAL A 343 -5.11 -13.71 0.35
N VAL A 344 -4.53 -14.28 1.40
CA VAL A 344 -3.10 -14.12 1.76
C VAL A 344 -2.38 -15.46 1.61
N GLY A 345 -1.10 -15.44 1.30
CA GLY A 345 -0.30 -16.66 1.25
C GLY A 345 1.04 -16.46 0.55
N VAL A 346 1.97 -17.38 0.80
CA VAL A 346 3.29 -17.37 0.16
C VAL A 346 3.20 -17.47 -1.36
N ASN A 347 4.25 -17.05 -2.02
CA ASN A 347 4.36 -17.23 -3.46
C ASN A 347 4.38 -18.74 -3.80
N GLY A 348 3.53 -19.13 -4.77
CA GLY A 348 3.36 -20.53 -5.15
C GLY A 348 2.42 -21.36 -4.25
N ALA A 349 1.72 -20.76 -3.28
CA ALA A 349 0.73 -21.43 -2.44
C ALA A 349 -0.58 -21.78 -3.15
N GLY A 350 -0.78 -21.32 -4.40
CA GLY A 350 -1.98 -21.62 -5.17
C GLY A 350 -3.01 -20.50 -5.25
N LYS A 351 -2.66 -19.26 -4.89
CA LYS A 351 -3.57 -18.08 -4.94
C LYS A 351 -4.18 -17.88 -6.32
N THR A 352 -3.36 -17.81 -7.36
CA THR A 352 -3.84 -17.69 -8.76
C THR A 352 -4.61 -18.92 -9.22
N THR A 353 -4.26 -20.13 -8.74
CA THR A 353 -5.02 -21.35 -9.01
C THR A 353 -6.43 -21.28 -8.43
N LEU A 354 -6.56 -20.78 -7.20
CA LEU A 354 -7.86 -20.58 -6.54
C LEU A 354 -8.71 -19.57 -7.34
N LEU A 355 -8.13 -18.43 -7.78
CA LEU A 355 -8.86 -17.46 -8.61
C LEU A 355 -9.31 -18.07 -9.94
N ARG A 356 -8.47 -18.86 -10.63
CA ARG A 356 -8.81 -19.51 -11.90
C ARG A 356 -9.95 -20.55 -11.75
N LEU A 357 -10.02 -21.24 -10.62
CA LEU A 357 -11.15 -22.11 -10.29
C LEU A 357 -12.45 -21.30 -10.11
N LEU A 358 -12.40 -20.20 -9.37
CA LEU A 358 -13.56 -19.32 -9.15
C LEU A 358 -14.01 -18.64 -10.45
N GLU A 359 -13.07 -18.29 -11.33
CA GLU A 359 -13.33 -17.77 -12.67
C GLU A 359 -13.96 -18.83 -13.59
N GLY A 360 -13.67 -20.12 -13.35
CA GLY A 360 -14.12 -21.23 -14.17
C GLY A 360 -13.25 -21.50 -15.40
N VAL A 361 -12.05 -20.91 -15.45
CA VAL A 361 -11.03 -21.17 -16.50
C VAL A 361 -10.30 -22.48 -16.24
N GLN A 362 -10.20 -22.88 -14.98
CA GLN A 362 -9.55 -24.12 -14.58
C GLN A 362 -10.58 -25.07 -13.94
N GLU A 363 -10.58 -26.32 -14.42
CA GLU A 363 -11.36 -27.39 -13.80
C GLU A 363 -10.59 -28.01 -12.63
N PRO A 364 -11.27 -28.43 -11.54
CA PRO A 364 -10.65 -29.16 -10.45
C PRO A 364 -10.25 -30.57 -10.90
N THR A 365 -9.18 -31.13 -10.32
CA THR A 365 -8.79 -32.52 -10.53
C THR A 365 -9.77 -33.49 -9.85
N GLU A 366 -10.26 -33.10 -8.65
CA GLU A 366 -11.28 -33.80 -7.88
C GLU A 366 -12.21 -32.75 -7.24
N GLY A 367 -13.45 -33.19 -6.91
CA GLY A 367 -14.46 -32.28 -6.35
C GLY A 367 -15.22 -31.52 -7.43
N ARG A 368 -15.92 -30.46 -7.05
CA ARG A 368 -16.68 -29.64 -7.99
C ARG A 368 -16.72 -28.17 -7.61
N VAL A 369 -16.86 -27.32 -8.63
CA VAL A 369 -17.14 -25.89 -8.49
C VAL A 369 -18.58 -25.65 -8.93
N ALA A 370 -19.41 -25.13 -8.03
CA ALA A 370 -20.78 -24.77 -8.33
C ALA A 370 -20.93 -23.25 -8.43
N ARG A 371 -21.49 -22.80 -9.57
CA ARG A 371 -21.68 -21.38 -9.88
C ARG A 371 -23.16 -21.02 -9.93
N GLY A 372 -23.52 -19.91 -9.31
CA GLY A 372 -24.89 -19.38 -9.39
C GLY A 372 -25.26 -18.94 -10.81
N LYS A 373 -26.53 -19.12 -11.20
CA LYS A 373 -27.00 -18.81 -12.56
C LYS A 373 -26.90 -17.32 -12.98
N THR A 374 -26.93 -16.42 -11.97
CA THR A 374 -26.89 -14.96 -12.19
C THR A 374 -25.49 -14.38 -11.99
N VAL A 375 -24.49 -15.22 -11.78
CA VAL A 375 -23.13 -14.79 -11.49
C VAL A 375 -22.42 -14.34 -12.76
N GLN A 376 -21.99 -13.08 -12.75
CA GLN A 376 -21.14 -12.46 -13.77
C GLN A 376 -19.79 -12.14 -13.12
N VAL A 377 -18.79 -12.96 -13.43
CA VAL A 377 -17.43 -12.80 -12.90
C VAL A 377 -16.62 -11.92 -13.83
N ALA A 378 -15.95 -10.93 -13.26
CA ALA A 378 -14.86 -10.24 -13.94
C ALA A 378 -13.56 -10.45 -13.15
N THR A 379 -12.48 -10.74 -13.88
CA THR A 379 -11.18 -11.03 -13.28
C THR A 379 -10.15 -10.01 -13.71
N LEU A 380 -9.51 -9.36 -12.75
CA LEU A 380 -8.32 -8.55 -12.98
C LEU A 380 -7.09 -9.46 -12.83
N SER A 381 -6.55 -9.92 -13.94
CA SER A 381 -5.34 -10.73 -13.95
C SER A 381 -4.09 -9.90 -13.65
N GLN A 382 -3.01 -10.55 -13.22
CA GLN A 382 -1.74 -9.88 -12.97
C GLN A 382 -1.14 -9.25 -14.24
N SER A 383 -1.42 -9.79 -15.42
CA SER A 383 -0.91 -9.29 -16.70
C SER A 383 -1.84 -8.26 -17.35
N THR A 384 -1.25 -7.27 -18.03
CA THR A 384 -1.97 -6.25 -18.80
C THR A 384 -1.97 -6.51 -20.29
N HIS A 385 -1.61 -7.74 -20.73
CA HIS A 385 -1.49 -8.11 -22.17
C HIS A 385 -2.77 -7.91 -22.97
N GLU A 386 -3.94 -7.97 -22.34
CA GLU A 386 -5.21 -7.68 -23.00
C GLU A 386 -5.28 -6.27 -23.60
N LEU A 387 -4.55 -5.32 -23.00
CA LEU A 387 -4.47 -3.95 -23.49
C LEU A 387 -3.49 -3.77 -24.65
N ASP A 388 -2.60 -4.73 -24.90
CA ASP A 388 -1.63 -4.65 -26.01
C ASP A 388 -2.34 -4.71 -27.37
N ALA A 389 -3.43 -5.47 -27.46
CA ALA A 389 -4.29 -5.48 -28.65
C ALA A 389 -5.01 -4.14 -28.89
N LEU A 390 -5.05 -3.25 -27.90
CA LEU A 390 -5.69 -1.94 -27.96
C LEU A 390 -4.67 -0.79 -27.98
N ALA A 391 -3.38 -1.09 -28.16
CA ALA A 391 -2.29 -0.12 -28.04
C ALA A 391 -2.45 1.12 -28.93
N ASP A 392 -3.04 0.95 -30.12
CA ASP A 392 -3.26 2.03 -31.10
C ASP A 392 -4.50 2.88 -30.81
N LEU A 393 -5.44 2.38 -30.00
CA LEU A 393 -6.64 3.10 -29.63
C LEU A 393 -6.34 4.16 -28.56
N ARG A 394 -7.17 5.20 -28.52
CA ARG A 394 -7.14 6.15 -27.41
C ARG A 394 -7.77 5.55 -26.18
N VAL A 395 -7.36 6.00 -24.99
CA VAL A 395 -7.90 5.51 -23.71
C VAL A 395 -9.44 5.57 -23.69
N VAL A 396 -10.03 6.69 -24.11
CA VAL A 396 -11.49 6.86 -24.16
C VAL A 396 -12.15 5.89 -25.13
N GLU A 397 -11.54 5.62 -26.29
CA GLU A 397 -12.03 4.68 -27.30
C GLU A 397 -11.96 3.23 -26.79
N ALA A 398 -10.86 2.87 -26.12
CA ALA A 398 -10.68 1.55 -25.53
C ALA A 398 -11.72 1.26 -24.43
N VAL A 399 -12.20 2.28 -23.72
CA VAL A 399 -13.28 2.18 -22.73
C VAL A 399 -14.63 2.10 -23.44
N ALA A 400 -14.90 2.96 -24.44
CA ALA A 400 -16.15 3.00 -25.17
C ALA A 400 -16.45 1.69 -25.93
N MET A 401 -15.42 0.89 -26.27
CA MET A 401 -15.61 -0.45 -26.86
C MET A 401 -16.32 -1.44 -25.94
N VAL A 402 -16.23 -1.28 -24.62
CA VAL A 402 -16.95 -2.12 -23.65
C VAL A 402 -18.38 -1.64 -23.50
N GLY A 403 -18.59 -0.32 -23.48
CA GLY A 403 -19.88 0.31 -23.39
C GLY A 403 -19.76 1.83 -23.53
N GLU A 404 -20.69 2.44 -24.26
CA GLU A 404 -20.68 3.90 -24.42
C GLU A 404 -21.15 4.62 -23.13
N ARG A 405 -21.98 3.95 -22.33
CA ARG A 405 -22.60 4.46 -21.11
C ARG A 405 -22.69 3.39 -20.06
N VAL A 406 -22.60 3.80 -18.81
CA VAL A 406 -22.73 2.96 -17.62
C VAL A 406 -23.60 3.68 -16.60
N VAL A 407 -24.43 2.95 -15.89
CA VAL A 407 -25.21 3.48 -14.78
C VAL A 407 -24.35 3.46 -13.49
N VAL A 408 -24.08 4.64 -12.95
CA VAL A 408 -23.30 4.82 -11.70
C VAL A 408 -24.24 5.45 -10.66
N GLY A 409 -24.75 4.64 -9.74
CA GLY A 409 -25.84 5.04 -8.84
C GLY A 409 -27.10 5.35 -9.63
N ASP A 410 -27.66 6.56 -9.43
CA ASP A 410 -28.86 7.03 -10.13
C ASP A 410 -28.56 7.81 -11.43
N LYS A 411 -27.29 7.85 -11.86
CA LYS A 411 -26.85 8.65 -13.01
C LYS A 411 -26.22 7.80 -14.10
N GLU A 412 -26.64 8.05 -15.33
CA GLU A 412 -25.97 7.52 -16.51
C GLU A 412 -24.74 8.37 -16.84
N MET A 413 -23.58 7.72 -16.99
CA MET A 413 -22.30 8.35 -17.31
C MET A 413 -21.73 7.83 -18.61
N THR A 414 -21.10 8.72 -19.38
CA THR A 414 -20.38 8.34 -20.59
C THR A 414 -18.99 7.79 -20.27
N ALA A 415 -18.42 6.99 -21.19
CA ALA A 415 -17.05 6.50 -21.09
C ALA A 415 -16.03 7.61 -20.80
N ALA A 416 -16.17 8.78 -21.46
CA ALA A 416 -15.27 9.92 -21.24
C ALA A 416 -15.36 10.48 -19.80
N GLN A 417 -16.57 10.60 -19.24
CA GLN A 417 -16.78 11.05 -17.88
C GLN A 417 -16.20 10.07 -16.85
N LEU A 418 -16.30 8.76 -17.13
CA LEU A 418 -15.72 7.73 -16.27
C LEU A 418 -14.20 7.76 -16.29
N VAL A 419 -13.60 7.92 -17.48
CA VAL A 419 -12.15 8.05 -17.66
C VAL A 419 -11.62 9.28 -16.87
N GLU A 420 -12.30 10.44 -16.97
CA GLU A 420 -11.94 11.64 -16.21
C GLU A 420 -12.08 11.40 -14.68
N ARG A 421 -13.14 10.73 -14.25
CA ARG A 421 -13.36 10.39 -12.83
C ARG A 421 -12.29 9.48 -12.24
N LEU A 422 -11.69 8.60 -13.05
CA LEU A 422 -10.61 7.72 -12.62
C LEU A 422 -9.23 8.40 -12.69
N GLY A 423 -9.21 9.73 -12.71
CA GLY A 423 -7.99 10.52 -12.61
C GLY A 423 -7.19 10.60 -13.92
N PHE A 424 -7.78 10.26 -15.06
CA PHE A 424 -7.20 10.61 -16.34
C PHE A 424 -7.54 12.07 -16.66
N THR A 425 -6.54 12.90 -16.84
CA THR A 425 -6.77 14.25 -17.35
C THR A 425 -7.37 14.18 -18.75
N ARG A 426 -8.09 15.23 -19.20
CA ARG A 426 -8.61 15.30 -20.57
C ARG A 426 -7.56 14.98 -21.64
N GLN A 427 -6.36 15.49 -21.45
CA GLN A 427 -5.27 15.23 -22.39
C GLN A 427 -4.87 13.75 -22.39
N ARG A 428 -4.79 13.10 -21.23
CA ARG A 428 -4.45 11.69 -21.07
C ARG A 428 -5.57 10.76 -21.58
N ALA A 429 -6.84 11.14 -21.45
CA ALA A 429 -7.97 10.40 -22.00
C ALA A 429 -7.88 10.23 -23.54
N TRP A 430 -7.23 11.17 -24.22
CA TRP A 430 -7.01 11.16 -25.67
C TRP A 430 -5.64 10.61 -26.10
N THR A 431 -4.80 10.17 -25.16
CA THR A 431 -3.51 9.52 -25.44
C THR A 431 -3.75 8.05 -25.86
N ARG A 432 -2.86 7.48 -26.68
CA ARG A 432 -2.94 6.08 -27.08
C ARG A 432 -2.65 5.15 -25.88
N VAL A 433 -3.32 4.01 -25.82
CA VAL A 433 -3.15 3.00 -24.76
C VAL A 433 -1.70 2.49 -24.70
N GLY A 434 -1.00 2.42 -25.84
CA GLY A 434 0.42 2.04 -25.87
C GLY A 434 1.37 3.06 -25.20
N GLU A 435 0.94 4.32 -25.06
CA GLU A 435 1.76 5.42 -24.53
C GLU A 435 1.48 5.75 -23.07
N VAL A 436 0.51 5.08 -22.42
CA VAL A 436 0.18 5.31 -21.02
C VAL A 436 1.09 4.51 -20.10
N SER A 437 1.32 5.01 -18.89
CA SER A 437 2.13 4.34 -17.85
C SER A 437 1.51 3.02 -17.38
N GLY A 438 2.30 2.14 -16.76
CA GLY A 438 1.81 0.87 -16.20
C GLY A 438 0.64 1.07 -15.23
N GLY A 439 0.73 2.04 -14.32
CA GLY A 439 -0.36 2.38 -13.41
C GLY A 439 -1.61 2.92 -14.12
N GLU A 440 -1.45 3.72 -15.19
CA GLU A 440 -2.58 4.16 -16.02
C GLU A 440 -3.20 2.97 -16.77
N ARG A 441 -2.39 2.04 -17.28
CA ARG A 441 -2.88 0.79 -17.93
C ARG A 441 -3.69 -0.04 -16.92
N ARG A 442 -3.22 -0.17 -15.69
CA ARG A 442 -3.92 -0.91 -14.63
C ARG A 442 -5.27 -0.28 -14.28
N ARG A 443 -5.32 1.05 -14.13
CA ARG A 443 -6.59 1.79 -13.95
C ARG A 443 -7.54 1.59 -15.13
N LEU A 444 -7.01 1.66 -16.34
CA LEU A 444 -7.80 1.43 -17.56
C LEU A 444 -8.39 0.01 -17.60
N GLN A 445 -7.59 -1.01 -17.24
CA GLN A 445 -8.05 -2.39 -17.15
C GLN A 445 -9.17 -2.54 -16.12
N LEU A 446 -9.00 -2.00 -14.92
CA LEU A 446 -10.03 -2.02 -13.88
C LEU A 446 -11.32 -1.30 -14.32
N LEU A 447 -11.18 -0.13 -14.96
CA LEU A 447 -12.32 0.60 -15.50
C LEU A 447 -13.11 -0.24 -16.54
N ARG A 448 -12.40 -0.85 -17.48
CA ARG A 448 -13.03 -1.71 -18.50
C ARG A 448 -13.78 -2.89 -17.87
N LEU A 449 -13.19 -3.51 -16.83
CA LEU A 449 -13.86 -4.59 -16.10
C LEU A 449 -15.13 -4.11 -15.39
N LEU A 450 -15.08 -2.97 -14.71
CA LEU A 450 -16.25 -2.42 -14.03
C LEU A 450 -17.39 -2.03 -14.99
N MET A 451 -17.05 -1.62 -16.22
CA MET A 451 -18.04 -1.31 -17.25
C MET A 451 -18.80 -2.55 -17.77
N THR A 452 -18.34 -3.76 -17.51
CA THR A 452 -19.10 -4.98 -17.79
C THR A 452 -20.20 -5.26 -16.76
N GLU A 453 -20.38 -4.37 -15.78
CA GLU A 453 -21.34 -4.50 -14.68
C GLU A 453 -21.27 -5.86 -13.96
N PRO A 454 -20.08 -6.32 -13.54
CA PRO A 454 -19.93 -7.60 -12.86
C PRO A 454 -20.59 -7.55 -11.49
N ASN A 455 -21.07 -8.72 -11.00
CA ASN A 455 -21.53 -8.86 -9.63
C ASN A 455 -20.56 -9.68 -8.75
N VAL A 456 -19.52 -10.26 -9.37
CA VAL A 456 -18.37 -10.89 -8.69
C VAL A 456 -17.09 -10.37 -9.30
N LEU A 457 -16.21 -9.83 -8.49
CA LEU A 457 -14.93 -9.29 -8.92
C LEU A 457 -13.78 -10.08 -8.27
N LEU A 458 -12.92 -10.65 -9.12
CA LEU A 458 -11.73 -11.38 -8.71
C LEU A 458 -10.49 -10.55 -9.06
N LEU A 459 -9.67 -10.21 -8.06
CA LEU A 459 -8.50 -9.37 -8.26
C LEU A 459 -7.22 -10.12 -7.88
N ASP A 460 -6.30 -10.26 -8.82
CA ASP A 460 -4.97 -10.84 -8.59
C ASP A 460 -3.93 -9.72 -8.56
N GLU A 461 -3.41 -9.40 -7.35
CA GLU A 461 -2.43 -8.36 -7.08
C GLU A 461 -2.80 -7.01 -7.74
N PRO A 462 -3.94 -6.40 -7.38
CA PRO A 462 -4.43 -5.19 -8.05
C PRO A 462 -3.55 -3.96 -7.80
N THR A 463 -2.69 -4.00 -6.79
CA THR A 463 -1.85 -2.89 -6.33
C THR A 463 -0.48 -2.82 -6.98
N ASN A 464 -0.06 -3.89 -7.68
CA ASN A 464 1.26 -3.93 -8.29
C ASN A 464 1.44 -2.80 -9.31
N ASP A 465 2.61 -2.16 -9.28
CA ASP A 465 3.02 -1.07 -10.17
C ASP A 465 2.20 0.24 -10.02
N LEU A 466 1.33 0.34 -9.01
CA LEU A 466 0.55 1.55 -8.74
C LEU A 466 1.28 2.48 -7.77
N ASP A 467 1.25 3.77 -8.06
CA ASP A 467 1.68 4.79 -7.09
C ASP A 467 0.62 5.03 -6.00
N THR A 468 1.01 5.65 -4.91
CA THR A 468 0.17 5.85 -3.72
C THR A 468 -1.15 6.60 -4.01
N ASP A 469 -1.14 7.56 -4.94
CA ASP A 469 -2.34 8.31 -5.33
C ASP A 469 -3.29 7.44 -6.16
N THR A 470 -2.74 6.61 -7.04
CA THR A 470 -3.51 5.63 -7.82
C THR A 470 -4.07 4.53 -6.94
N LEU A 471 -3.30 4.04 -5.95
CA LEU A 471 -3.76 3.07 -4.96
C LEU A 471 -4.99 3.58 -4.21
N ALA A 472 -4.95 4.81 -3.70
CA ALA A 472 -6.09 5.40 -3.01
C ALA A 472 -7.35 5.47 -3.89
N ALA A 473 -7.19 5.83 -5.18
CA ALA A 473 -8.32 5.87 -6.12
C ALA A 473 -8.90 4.48 -6.40
N VAL A 474 -8.05 3.45 -6.53
CA VAL A 474 -8.48 2.06 -6.71
C VAL A 474 -9.21 1.56 -5.46
N GLU A 475 -8.71 1.85 -4.27
CA GLU A 475 -9.35 1.51 -3.01
C GLU A 475 -10.74 2.12 -2.89
N ASP A 476 -10.90 3.40 -3.20
CA ASP A 476 -12.21 4.09 -3.17
C ASP A 476 -13.23 3.44 -4.13
N ILE A 477 -12.75 3.00 -5.31
CA ILE A 477 -13.58 2.27 -6.28
C ILE A 477 -14.00 0.91 -5.70
N LEU A 478 -13.06 0.14 -5.17
CA LEU A 478 -13.31 -1.19 -4.62
C LEU A 478 -14.19 -1.12 -3.38
N ASP A 479 -14.00 -0.11 -2.53
CA ASP A 479 -14.83 0.13 -1.34
C ASP A 479 -16.29 0.41 -1.71
N SER A 480 -16.53 1.13 -2.80
CA SER A 480 -17.86 1.42 -3.30
C SER A 480 -18.53 0.29 -4.11
N PHE A 481 -17.81 -0.81 -4.42
CA PHE A 481 -18.33 -1.92 -5.22
C PHE A 481 -19.35 -2.75 -4.42
N PRO A 482 -20.60 -2.89 -4.88
CA PRO A 482 -21.68 -3.51 -4.10
C PRO A 482 -21.77 -5.04 -4.26
N GLY A 483 -20.90 -5.66 -5.11
CA GLY A 483 -20.87 -7.09 -5.41
C GLY A 483 -19.97 -7.88 -4.46
N THR A 484 -19.84 -9.18 -4.74
CA THR A 484 -18.89 -10.07 -4.07
C THR A 484 -17.48 -9.79 -4.58
N LEU A 485 -16.52 -9.65 -3.67
CA LEU A 485 -15.14 -9.30 -3.97
C LEU A 485 -14.18 -10.34 -3.41
N VAL A 486 -13.26 -10.83 -4.24
CA VAL A 486 -12.14 -11.66 -3.81
C VAL A 486 -10.84 -10.97 -4.25
N VAL A 487 -10.00 -10.61 -3.29
CA VAL A 487 -8.75 -9.88 -3.54
C VAL A 487 -7.57 -10.71 -3.05
N VAL A 488 -6.70 -11.09 -3.97
CA VAL A 488 -5.37 -11.60 -3.65
C VAL A 488 -4.44 -10.41 -3.61
N SER A 489 -3.82 -10.11 -2.48
CA SER A 489 -2.86 -9.01 -2.37
C SER A 489 -1.84 -9.24 -1.26
N HIS A 490 -0.69 -8.61 -1.42
CA HIS A 490 0.33 -8.48 -0.39
C HIS A 490 0.26 -7.11 0.32
N ASP A 491 -0.57 -6.19 -0.17
CA ASP A 491 -0.81 -4.89 0.45
C ASP A 491 -1.79 -5.02 1.63
N ARG A 492 -1.27 -4.88 2.85
CA ARG A 492 -2.03 -5.01 4.10
C ARG A 492 -3.11 -3.93 4.21
N TYR A 493 -2.79 -2.68 3.85
CA TYR A 493 -3.74 -1.57 3.90
C TYR A 493 -4.92 -1.77 2.95
N LEU A 494 -4.65 -2.27 1.73
CA LEU A 494 -5.72 -2.62 0.80
C LEU A 494 -6.63 -3.68 1.41
N LEU A 495 -6.05 -4.79 1.91
CA LEU A 495 -6.83 -5.89 2.47
C LEU A 495 -7.69 -5.45 3.65
N GLU A 496 -7.12 -4.68 4.59
CA GLU A 496 -7.86 -4.16 5.75
C GLU A 496 -9.00 -3.21 5.35
N ARG A 497 -8.81 -2.43 4.28
CA ARG A 497 -9.79 -1.42 3.86
C ARG A 497 -10.93 -2.01 3.04
N VAL A 498 -10.64 -2.94 2.12
CA VAL A 498 -11.63 -3.37 1.11
C VAL A 498 -12.23 -4.75 1.38
N THR A 499 -11.77 -5.49 2.41
CA THR A 499 -12.27 -6.83 2.73
C THR A 499 -12.85 -6.93 4.13
N ASP A 500 -13.91 -7.73 4.29
CA ASP A 500 -14.59 -7.96 5.57
C ASP A 500 -13.82 -8.99 6.43
N HIS A 501 -13.19 -9.97 5.78
CA HIS A 501 -12.36 -10.98 6.41
C HIS A 501 -11.29 -11.50 5.45
N GLN A 502 -10.34 -12.25 5.98
CA GLN A 502 -9.21 -12.76 5.22
C GLN A 502 -9.08 -14.27 5.38
N VAL A 503 -8.55 -14.91 4.34
CA VAL A 503 -8.22 -16.35 4.33
C VAL A 503 -6.76 -16.55 3.94
N ALA A 504 -6.14 -17.59 4.51
CA ALA A 504 -4.76 -17.95 4.22
C ALA A 504 -4.64 -19.21 3.37
N LEU A 505 -3.71 -19.18 2.43
CA LEU A 505 -3.13 -20.33 1.76
C LEU A 505 -1.72 -20.55 2.30
N LEU A 506 -1.55 -21.53 3.19
CA LEU A 506 -0.27 -21.77 3.90
C LEU A 506 0.74 -22.60 3.10
N GLY A 507 0.36 -23.06 1.89
CA GLY A 507 1.19 -23.94 1.06
C GLY A 507 1.00 -25.42 1.35
N ASP A 508 0.14 -25.79 2.30
CA ASP A 508 -0.29 -27.16 2.61
C ASP A 508 -1.51 -27.62 1.81
N GLY A 509 -1.95 -26.79 0.85
CA GLY A 509 -3.12 -27.01 0.01
C GLY A 509 -4.46 -26.68 0.69
N SER A 510 -4.48 -26.25 1.96
CA SER A 510 -5.70 -25.89 2.67
C SER A 510 -5.96 -24.37 2.63
N VAL A 511 -7.23 -23.98 2.68
CA VAL A 511 -7.69 -22.62 2.90
C VAL A 511 -8.11 -22.48 4.36
N ARG A 512 -7.61 -21.48 5.07
CA ARG A 512 -7.89 -21.24 6.50
C ARG A 512 -8.36 -19.81 6.72
N ASP A 513 -9.40 -19.65 7.53
CA ASP A 513 -9.86 -18.33 7.95
C ASP A 513 -8.85 -17.64 8.86
N LEU A 514 -8.70 -16.32 8.70
CA LEU A 514 -7.81 -15.47 9.46
C LEU A 514 -8.60 -14.37 10.19
N PRO A 515 -9.23 -14.65 11.33
CA PRO A 515 -9.96 -13.64 12.11
C PRO A 515 -9.08 -12.46 12.56
N GLY A 516 -7.79 -12.70 12.81
CA GLY A 516 -6.80 -11.69 13.15
C GLY A 516 -6.01 -11.15 11.94
N GLY A 517 -6.50 -11.38 10.72
CA GLY A 517 -5.92 -10.84 9.49
C GLY A 517 -4.47 -11.27 9.22
N VAL A 518 -3.74 -10.39 8.52
CA VAL A 518 -2.35 -10.64 8.11
C VAL A 518 -1.41 -10.86 9.30
N GLU A 519 -1.64 -10.20 10.44
CA GLU A 519 -0.78 -10.38 11.63
C GLU A 519 -0.88 -11.81 12.18
N GLN A 520 -2.09 -12.38 12.24
CA GLN A 520 -2.29 -13.77 12.63
C GLN A 520 -1.59 -14.72 11.65
N TYR A 521 -1.69 -14.45 10.34
CA TYR A 521 -0.98 -15.22 9.32
C TYR A 521 0.53 -15.26 9.58
N LEU A 522 1.15 -14.11 9.82
CA LEU A 522 2.58 -14.00 10.09
C LEU A 522 2.97 -14.74 11.39
N GLN A 523 2.14 -14.66 12.42
CA GLN A 523 2.39 -15.39 13.66
C GLN A 523 2.36 -16.91 13.42
N MET A 524 1.32 -17.43 12.76
CA MET A 524 1.21 -18.86 12.43
C MET A 524 2.40 -19.37 11.62
N ARG A 525 2.91 -18.55 10.68
CA ARG A 525 4.06 -18.90 9.87
C ARG A 525 5.36 -18.92 10.68
N ARG A 526 5.57 -17.94 11.58
CA ARG A 526 6.73 -17.93 12.48
C ARG A 526 6.74 -19.15 13.40
N GLU A 527 5.60 -19.54 13.94
CA GLU A 527 5.46 -20.72 14.78
C GLU A 527 5.77 -22.01 14.00
N ALA A 528 5.27 -22.14 12.76
CA ALA A 528 5.55 -23.27 11.88
C ALA A 528 7.05 -23.37 11.52
N MET A 529 7.72 -22.27 11.23
CA MET A 529 9.16 -22.23 10.97
C MET A 529 9.99 -22.54 12.23
N GLY A 530 9.59 -22.03 13.39
CA GLY A 530 10.23 -22.35 14.68
C GLY A 530 10.12 -23.83 15.06
N ALA A 531 8.98 -24.45 14.76
CA ALA A 531 8.77 -25.89 14.98
C ALA A 531 9.61 -26.76 14.01
N ALA A 532 9.80 -26.34 12.78
CA ALA A 532 10.63 -27.03 11.77
C ALA A 532 12.13 -26.95 12.07
N GLY A 533 12.60 -25.93 12.78
CA GLY A 533 14.00 -25.73 13.19
C GLY A 533 14.47 -26.54 14.39
N SER A 534 13.59 -27.34 15.03
CA SER A 534 13.93 -28.20 16.18
C SER A 534 13.80 -29.68 15.84
N PRO A 535 14.86 -30.37 15.39
CA PRO A 535 14.75 -31.76 14.94
C PRO A 535 14.62 -32.81 16.07
N ARG A 536 14.14 -32.46 17.25
CA ARG A 536 14.13 -33.37 18.41
C ARG A 536 12.91 -33.35 19.33
N ALA A 537 11.70 -33.05 18.85
CA ALA A 537 10.50 -33.08 19.70
C ALA A 537 9.34 -33.99 19.19
N SER A 538 9.48 -34.66 18.05
CA SER A 538 8.36 -35.45 17.49
C SER A 538 8.32 -36.94 17.88
N ALA A 539 9.26 -37.45 18.70
CA ALA A 539 9.25 -38.84 19.15
C ALA A 539 8.81 -39.06 20.62
N GLY A 540 8.55 -37.99 21.37
CA GLY A 540 8.21 -38.07 22.79
C GLY A 540 6.75 -37.79 23.18
N ALA A 541 5.99 -37.14 22.30
CA ALA A 541 4.64 -36.67 22.63
C ALA A 541 3.51 -37.67 22.39
N ALA A 542 3.73 -38.73 21.62
CA ALA A 542 2.71 -39.72 21.34
C ALA A 542 2.61 -40.86 22.40
N ALA A 543 3.59 -41.00 23.29
CA ALA A 543 3.62 -42.03 24.34
C ALA A 543 3.16 -41.55 25.73
N SER A 544 2.93 -40.23 25.92
CA SER A 544 2.57 -39.66 27.24
C SER A 544 1.08 -39.33 27.41
N ALA A 545 0.26 -39.50 26.37
CA ALA A 545 -1.16 -39.15 26.42
C ALA A 545 -2.07 -40.35 26.84
N ALA A 546 -1.52 -41.55 27.02
CA ALA A 546 -2.33 -42.77 27.32
C ALA A 546 -2.32 -43.23 28.78
N THR A 547 -1.65 -42.50 29.73
CA THR A 547 -1.51 -43.04 31.09
C THR A 547 -1.74 -42.00 32.19
N ARG A 548 -2.63 -41.02 32.01
CA ARG A 548 -3.07 -40.14 33.09
C ARG A 548 -4.55 -39.80 33.01
N ALA A 549 -5.37 -40.86 33.09
CA ALA A 549 -6.76 -40.75 33.50
C ALA A 549 -6.89 -41.53 34.80
N ALA A 550 -6.68 -40.88 35.93
CA ALA A 550 -7.20 -41.17 37.27
C ALA A 550 -6.31 -40.50 38.32
N THR A 551 -6.68 -39.33 38.73
CA THR A 551 -6.74 -38.91 40.16
C THR A 551 -7.13 -37.42 40.20
N GLU A 552 -8.36 -37.15 40.59
CA GLU A 552 -8.76 -35.86 41.17
C GLU A 552 -8.00 -35.62 42.46
N PRO A 553 -7.69 -34.35 42.80
CA PRO A 553 -8.54 -33.75 43.81
C PRO A 553 -8.85 -32.24 43.62
N THR A 554 -10.12 -31.91 43.89
CA THR A 554 -10.63 -30.82 44.72
C THR A 554 -10.50 -29.37 44.21
N SER A 555 -11.60 -28.94 43.66
CA SER A 555 -12.42 -27.74 43.84
C SER A 555 -11.98 -26.79 44.99
N GLU A 556 -11.15 -25.77 44.65
CA GLU A 556 -11.13 -24.49 45.38
C GLU A 556 -10.55 -23.33 44.53
N ARG A 557 -9.90 -23.59 43.38
CA ARG A 557 -9.40 -22.52 42.48
C ARG A 557 -10.35 -22.07 41.40
N SER A 558 -11.42 -22.80 41.14
CA SER A 558 -12.38 -22.49 40.07
C SER A 558 -13.44 -21.47 40.47
N ALA A 559 -13.75 -21.34 41.77
CA ALA A 559 -14.76 -20.43 42.27
C ALA A 559 -14.28 -18.96 42.32
N THR A 560 -12.99 -18.73 42.59
CA THR A 560 -12.39 -17.39 42.62
C THR A 560 -12.14 -16.79 41.23
N SER A 561 -11.86 -17.61 40.23
CA SER A 561 -11.69 -17.19 38.83
C SER A 561 -13.03 -16.81 38.19
N GLY A 562 -14.09 -17.59 38.45
CA GLY A 562 -15.43 -17.29 37.91
C GLY A 562 -16.05 -16.02 38.51
N ALA A 563 -15.82 -15.77 39.78
CA ALA A 563 -16.30 -14.57 40.47
C ALA A 563 -15.57 -13.31 39.96
N ARG A 564 -14.25 -13.36 39.78
CA ARG A 564 -13.46 -12.27 39.21
C ARG A 564 -13.85 -11.94 37.74
N ARG A 565 -14.06 -12.96 36.93
CA ARG A 565 -14.55 -12.76 35.53
C ARG A 565 -15.96 -12.17 35.49
N HIS A 566 -16.83 -12.56 36.41
CA HIS A 566 -18.17 -11.99 36.51
C HIS A 566 -18.13 -10.52 36.98
N GLU A 567 -17.27 -10.18 37.90
CA GLU A 567 -17.07 -8.81 38.37
C GLU A 567 -16.46 -7.91 37.31
N ALA A 568 -15.45 -8.41 36.55
CA ALA A 568 -14.84 -7.70 35.44
C ALA A 568 -15.86 -7.44 34.32
N ARG A 569 -16.70 -8.42 33.93
CA ARG A 569 -17.80 -8.22 32.97
C ARG A 569 -18.80 -7.17 33.43
N LYS A 570 -19.12 -7.12 34.71
CA LYS A 570 -20.06 -6.14 35.27
C LYS A 570 -19.45 -4.74 35.32
N ALA A 571 -18.15 -4.64 35.55
CA ALA A 571 -17.40 -3.39 35.47
C ALA A 571 -17.36 -2.88 34.03
N LEU A 572 -17.02 -3.73 33.06
CA LEU A 572 -16.98 -3.42 31.63
C LEU A 572 -18.33 -2.87 31.13
N GLY A 573 -19.42 -3.54 31.42
CA GLY A 573 -20.77 -3.05 31.03
C GLY A 573 -21.24 -1.79 31.79
N ARG A 574 -20.56 -1.38 32.89
CA ARG A 574 -20.80 -0.06 33.49
C ARG A 574 -20.01 1.03 32.77
N ILE A 575 -18.79 0.74 32.37
CA ILE A 575 -17.93 1.68 31.65
C ILE A 575 -18.51 1.93 30.26
N GLU A 576 -18.94 0.91 29.52
CA GLU A 576 -19.60 1.04 28.22
C GLU A 576 -20.81 1.98 28.27
N ARG A 577 -21.67 1.83 29.26
CA ARG A 577 -22.83 2.73 29.44
C ARG A 577 -22.44 4.16 29.78
N LYS A 578 -21.29 4.38 30.42
CA LYS A 578 -20.77 5.73 30.69
C LYS A 578 -20.17 6.33 29.42
N MET A 579 -19.45 5.56 28.64
CA MET A 579 -18.89 5.96 27.34
C MET A 579 -20.00 6.36 26.36
N GLU A 580 -21.05 5.57 26.28
CA GLU A 580 -22.20 5.89 25.44
C GLU A 580 -22.88 7.21 25.81
N ARG A 581 -23.01 7.51 27.12
CA ARG A 581 -23.52 8.80 27.60
C ARG A 581 -22.55 9.95 27.33
N ALA A 582 -21.25 9.73 27.47
CA ALA A 582 -20.22 10.72 27.13
C ALA A 582 -20.23 11.03 25.64
N ALA A 583 -20.34 10.03 24.78
CA ALA A 583 -20.47 10.20 23.33
C ALA A 583 -21.74 10.97 22.93
N GLN A 584 -22.88 10.69 23.58
CA GLN A 584 -24.13 11.45 23.38
C GLN A 584 -23.99 12.91 23.82
N SER A 585 -23.28 13.16 24.93
CA SER A 585 -23.00 14.53 25.41
C SER A 585 -22.09 15.29 24.44
N LEU A 586 -21.06 14.65 23.89
CA LEU A 586 -20.18 15.24 22.88
C LEU A 586 -20.96 15.60 21.61
N ALA A 587 -21.81 14.70 21.13
CA ALA A 587 -22.64 14.96 19.95
C ALA A 587 -23.62 16.14 20.18
N ALA A 588 -24.20 16.25 21.39
CA ALA A 588 -25.07 17.37 21.74
C ALA A 588 -24.31 18.70 21.83
N LEU A 589 -23.07 18.70 22.34
CA LEU A 589 -22.22 19.89 22.38
C LEU A 589 -21.81 20.34 20.99
N HIS A 590 -21.44 19.43 20.10
CA HIS A 590 -21.14 19.73 18.70
C HIS A 590 -22.34 20.35 17.99
N ALA A 591 -23.53 19.75 18.10
CA ALA A 591 -24.75 20.29 17.50
C ALA A 591 -25.08 21.71 18.02
N ARG A 592 -24.87 21.95 19.32
CA ARG A 592 -25.08 23.26 19.94
C ARG A 592 -24.04 24.29 19.49
N MET A 593 -22.78 23.89 19.30
CA MET A 593 -21.75 24.77 18.75
C MET A 593 -22.05 25.14 17.29
N GLU A 594 -22.57 24.21 16.50
CA GLU A 594 -22.98 24.44 15.12
C GLU A 594 -24.18 25.44 15.06
N GLU A 595 -25.16 25.27 15.91
CA GLU A 595 -26.30 26.21 16.05
C GLU A 595 -25.85 27.62 16.47
N VAL A 596 -24.97 27.72 17.46
CA VAL A 596 -24.43 29.01 17.97
C VAL A 596 -23.51 29.66 16.93
N SER A 597 -22.76 28.88 16.14
CA SER A 597 -21.87 29.42 15.08
C SER A 597 -22.66 30.02 13.92
N ALA A 598 -23.91 29.63 13.73
CA ALA A 598 -24.80 30.18 12.69
C ALA A 598 -25.40 31.54 13.07
N ASP A 599 -25.39 31.95 14.36
CA ASP A 599 -25.95 33.23 14.83
C ASP A 599 -24.83 34.20 15.23
N PRO A 600 -24.61 35.31 14.47
CA PRO A 600 -23.58 36.30 14.74
C PRO A 600 -23.65 36.98 16.11
N ASN A 601 -24.83 36.99 16.75
CA ASN A 601 -25.06 37.63 18.04
C ASN A 601 -24.67 36.75 19.24
N ARG A 602 -24.41 35.44 19.01
CA ARG A 602 -24.14 34.44 20.05
C ARG A 602 -22.67 33.95 20.07
N VAL A 603 -21.78 34.58 19.28
CA VAL A 603 -20.35 34.19 19.17
C VAL A 603 -19.63 34.17 20.52
N GLY A 604 -20.09 34.96 21.52
CA GLY A 604 -19.54 34.94 22.86
C GLY A 604 -19.72 33.61 23.62
N GLU A 605 -20.77 32.83 23.28
CA GLU A 605 -21.05 31.52 23.90
C GLU A 605 -20.09 30.41 23.37
N LEU A 606 -19.47 30.60 22.19
CA LEU A 606 -18.59 29.61 21.59
C LEU A 606 -17.34 29.31 22.44
N ALA A 607 -16.83 30.31 23.15
CA ALA A 607 -15.66 30.12 24.02
C ALA A 607 -15.99 29.29 25.27
N GLU A 608 -17.23 29.34 25.72
CA GLU A 608 -17.73 28.55 26.87
C GLU A 608 -18.03 27.12 26.44
N LEU A 609 -18.73 26.96 25.34
CA LEU A 609 -18.98 25.65 24.72
C LEU A 609 -17.69 24.93 24.31
N GLY A 610 -16.66 25.65 23.84
CA GLY A 610 -15.35 25.09 23.54
C GLY A 610 -14.63 24.53 24.77
N ARG A 611 -14.76 25.18 25.94
CA ARG A 611 -14.22 24.65 27.21
C ARG A 611 -15.01 23.43 27.69
N GLU A 612 -16.33 23.44 27.54
CA GLU A 612 -17.16 22.28 27.87
C GLU A 612 -16.85 21.09 26.96
N LEU A 613 -16.59 21.32 25.67
CA LEU A 613 -16.19 20.29 24.72
C LEU A 613 -14.87 19.62 25.10
N VAL A 614 -13.84 20.41 25.39
CA VAL A 614 -12.53 19.89 25.83
C VAL A 614 -12.65 19.08 27.13
N ALA A 615 -13.47 19.50 28.08
CA ALA A 615 -13.71 18.74 29.31
C ALA A 615 -14.48 17.43 29.04
N ALA A 616 -15.42 17.43 28.12
CA ALA A 616 -16.17 16.23 27.75
C ALA A 616 -15.29 15.24 26.96
N GLU A 617 -14.42 15.71 26.07
CA GLU A 617 -13.42 14.90 25.35
C GLU A 617 -12.43 14.24 26.32
N ALA A 618 -11.93 14.99 27.29
CA ALA A 618 -11.04 14.44 28.33
C ALA A 618 -11.73 13.35 29.16
N THR A 619 -13.02 13.54 29.48
CA THR A 619 -13.81 12.54 30.22
C THR A 619 -14.05 11.28 29.39
N HIS A 620 -14.27 11.42 28.09
CA HIS A 620 -14.43 10.29 27.17
C HIS A 620 -13.13 9.49 27.05
N ALA A 621 -11.99 10.15 26.86
CA ALA A 621 -10.67 9.52 26.80
C ALA A 621 -10.32 8.75 28.09
N ASP A 622 -10.63 9.30 29.27
CA ASP A 622 -10.42 8.63 30.58
C ASP A 622 -11.30 7.37 30.71
N LEU A 623 -12.50 7.40 30.17
CA LEU A 623 -13.40 6.23 30.15
C LEU A 623 -12.91 5.15 29.15
N GLU A 624 -12.31 5.54 28.03
CA GLU A 624 -11.69 4.61 27.08
C GLU A 624 -10.49 3.90 27.71
N GLU A 625 -9.65 4.60 28.44
CA GLU A 625 -8.51 4.02 29.17
C GLU A 625 -8.99 3.02 30.23
N GLN A 626 -10.00 3.39 31.03
CA GLN A 626 -10.62 2.49 32.01
C GLN A 626 -11.27 1.25 31.37
N TRP A 627 -11.84 1.39 30.17
CA TRP A 627 -12.42 0.28 29.42
C TRP A 627 -11.34 -0.69 28.95
N LEU A 628 -10.21 -0.18 28.44
CA LEU A 628 -9.05 -0.98 28.02
C LEU A 628 -8.46 -1.77 29.21
N GLU A 629 -8.25 -1.14 30.37
CA GLU A 629 -7.77 -1.82 31.57
C GLU A 629 -8.74 -2.92 32.05
N ALA A 630 -10.06 -2.66 31.98
CA ALA A 630 -11.06 -3.64 32.36
C ALA A 630 -11.18 -4.79 31.37
N ALA A 631 -10.94 -4.54 30.07
CA ALA A 631 -10.92 -5.56 29.02
C ALA A 631 -9.68 -6.47 29.16
N GLU A 632 -8.49 -5.89 29.38
CA GLU A 632 -7.25 -6.65 29.65
C GLU A 632 -7.39 -7.54 30.91
N ALA A 633 -8.02 -7.04 31.96
CA ALA A 633 -8.28 -7.81 33.18
C ALA A 633 -9.27 -8.97 32.97
N LEU A 634 -10.03 -8.97 31.89
CA LEU A 634 -10.98 -10.04 31.52
C LEU A 634 -10.31 -11.13 30.68
N GLU A 635 -9.25 -10.77 29.94
CA GLU A 635 -8.43 -11.69 29.14
C GLU A 635 -7.34 -12.39 29.96
N ALA A 636 -6.86 -11.75 31.03
CA ALA A 636 -5.88 -12.31 31.96
C ALA A 636 -6.54 -13.31 32.96
#